data_c2af1e395eb7fe22c1c0d46a2e849f53
#
_entry.id   c2af1e395eb7fe22c1c0d46a2e849f53
#
_cell.length_a   1.000
_cell.length_b   1.000
_cell.length_c   1.000
_cell.angle_alpha   90.00
_cell.angle_beta   90.00
_cell.angle_gamma   90.00
#
_symmetry.space_group_name_H-M   'P 1'
#
loop_
_entity.id
_entity.type
_entity.pdbx_description
1 polymer ?
#
loop_
_entity_poly.entity_id
_entity_poly.type
_entity_poly.pdbx_seq_one_letter_code
_entity_poly.pdbx_strand_id
1 'polypeptide(L)'
;MQQAAGGRQQAARLGTQHSALSASYDPLIDVGAYVGPVEHDACGLVAMVERHGAPTRENVTRILHALATMHHRSGEIDGEGDGCGILTDIPRALWARDVPAIGRDPSLADDPRFAVGHFFVPPTDREQSETIMASVGGVIRAAGCELLISRPMMVVSDALGRLGRREEPTTWQIAFLTPRLDTAARDRLLFDLQLAIEAHTAALTVSLSADSVVYKVRGTAQVLTAYYPDLRDSAFISAISIGHNRYSTNTTTAFERVQPFSLLGHNGEINTIAKFRTESQMLHIPLVPGASDSQDVNRTLEGMIHRYDLSLREALELIFPPIINEIKRVPDAMADVLMYFRQAWGPFAQGPAAMAIRAGDELVGTVDALGLRPLWLCVAKERIVFSSEKGVVPVAEMDDDPKPLAPGEKVAIVLTRGVGTHVEMYDGILRDVLARAQARGISATHYRRFLVCQSPKPTGGVVGADRDSPSFSPQSSALSPQSSRLIAAWAFDSEELKLTEAMAESGNERVGSLGYDGPLAALSRERQNLADYFKESVAVVTNPAIDREREIEQFSTRVVLGPRPPIGVADHDRKIPCTELITPLFTGGLRPGGGDMEARLEQHRAVAHAMGTWTLEDFMTFEGDMRPAVLAMAQWPGEPLRAALHRLAEEAVEAANGGTPLIVLDDAGTLTHGNRPIDPLLAISAVDTALRRASGGPDGYALRRGVGLVMRAAGIRTLHDIVLTLGMGADGICPYLQWEIAEAASPTGLANLIAALTKGIE
;
A
#
# COMPACT_ATOMS: atom_id res chain seq x y z
N MET A 1 36.60 -23.01 21.89
CA MET A 1 36.94 -22.06 22.96
C MET A 1 37.57 -20.74 22.47
N GLN A 2 38.25 -20.68 21.33
CA GLN A 2 38.82 -19.42 20.80
C GLN A 2 37.82 -18.49 20.07
N GLN A 3 36.73 -19.00 19.54
CA GLN A 3 35.69 -18.16 18.88
C GLN A 3 34.77 -17.42 19.87
N ALA A 4 34.59 -17.98 21.09
CA ALA A 4 33.80 -17.33 22.15
C ALA A 4 34.51 -16.11 22.78
N ALA A 5 35.84 -16.03 22.67
CA ALA A 5 36.62 -14.91 23.21
C ALA A 5 36.61 -13.68 22.26
N GLY A 6 36.48 -13.89 20.94
CA GLY A 6 36.41 -12.82 19.95
C GLY A 6 35.11 -12.01 20.02
N GLY A 7 33.98 -12.68 20.24
CA GLY A 7 32.68 -12.01 20.35
C GLY A 7 32.55 -11.15 21.62
N ARG A 8 33.15 -11.58 22.73
CA ARG A 8 33.13 -10.77 23.96
C ARG A 8 34.06 -9.54 23.91
N GLN A 9 35.15 -9.60 23.15
CA GLN A 9 36.02 -8.43 22.94
C GLN A 9 35.40 -7.38 22.01
N GLN A 10 34.60 -7.81 21.04
CA GLN A 10 33.90 -6.89 20.13
C GLN A 10 32.69 -6.21 20.82
N ALA A 11 31.93 -6.97 21.63
CA ALA A 11 30.86 -6.41 22.45
C ALA A 11 31.40 -5.47 23.56
N ALA A 12 32.56 -5.81 24.15
CA ALA A 12 33.22 -4.94 25.12
C ALA A 12 33.79 -3.65 24.49
N ARG A 13 34.23 -3.69 23.21
CA ARG A 13 34.66 -2.49 22.49
C ARG A 13 33.51 -1.59 22.09
N LEU A 14 32.34 -2.13 21.69
CA LEU A 14 31.12 -1.37 21.43
C LEU A 14 30.53 -0.76 22.72
N GLY A 15 30.54 -1.52 23.82
CA GLY A 15 30.09 -1.01 25.12
C GLY A 15 31.00 0.08 25.71
N THR A 16 32.31 0.00 25.46
CA THR A 16 33.26 1.04 25.91
C THR A 16 33.22 2.31 25.06
N GLN A 17 32.85 2.22 23.77
CA GLN A 17 32.62 3.40 22.96
C GLN A 17 31.32 4.14 23.36
N HIS A 18 30.22 3.43 23.65
CA HIS A 18 29.01 4.05 24.19
C HIS A 18 29.20 4.66 25.59
N SER A 19 29.97 4.02 26.47
CA SER A 19 30.23 4.58 27.79
C SER A 19 31.19 5.79 27.74
N ALA A 20 32.13 5.84 26.77
CA ALA A 20 33.01 6.99 26.59
C ALA A 20 32.28 8.22 26.00
N LEU A 21 31.26 8.00 25.14
CA LEU A 21 30.43 9.07 24.62
C LEU A 21 29.45 9.63 25.67
N SER A 22 28.95 8.80 26.58
CA SER A 22 28.09 9.23 27.68
C SER A 22 28.84 9.95 28.81
N ALA A 23 30.14 9.70 28.97
CA ALA A 23 30.94 10.32 30.02
C ALA A 23 31.44 11.74 29.68
N SER A 24 31.27 12.19 28.40
CA SER A 24 31.64 13.54 27.96
C SER A 24 30.46 14.49 27.79
N TYR A 25 29.24 14.05 28.09
CA TYR A 25 28.04 14.90 27.99
C TYR A 25 27.75 15.58 29.34
N ASP A 26 28.04 16.87 29.44
CA ASP A 26 27.58 17.72 30.53
C ASP A 26 26.42 18.60 30.03
N PRO A 27 25.17 18.34 30.48
CA PRO A 27 23.99 19.08 30.04
C PRO A 27 23.96 20.55 30.50
N LEU A 28 24.94 20.99 31.30
CA LEU A 28 25.00 22.36 31.80
C LEU A 28 26.04 23.22 31.04
N ILE A 29 26.78 22.66 30.08
CA ILE A 29 27.78 23.40 29.31
C ILE A 29 27.29 23.55 27.87
N ASP A 30 26.85 24.76 27.58
CA ASP A 30 26.63 25.35 26.26
C ASP A 30 25.98 24.48 25.18
N VAL A 31 24.67 24.56 25.06
CA VAL A 31 23.85 23.89 24.02
C VAL A 31 24.29 24.27 22.58
N GLY A 32 25.14 25.27 22.41
CA GLY A 32 25.69 25.70 21.11
C GLY A 32 26.90 24.88 20.63
N ALA A 33 27.51 24.05 21.46
CA ALA A 33 28.74 23.32 21.15
C ALA A 33 28.60 21.81 20.95
N TYR A 34 27.37 21.26 20.95
CA TYR A 34 27.15 19.84 20.66
C TYR A 34 27.30 19.56 19.17
N VAL A 35 28.49 19.13 18.78
CA VAL A 35 28.76 18.56 17.46
C VAL A 35 28.75 17.02 17.61
N GLY A 36 27.59 16.44 17.89
CA GLY A 36 27.38 15.00 17.78
C GLY A 36 27.09 14.61 16.33
N PRO A 37 27.13 13.33 15.98
CA PRO A 37 26.59 12.88 14.69
C PRO A 37 25.14 13.31 14.64
N VAL A 38 24.82 14.18 13.69
CA VAL A 38 23.46 14.65 13.47
C VAL A 38 22.74 13.52 12.76
N GLU A 39 21.82 12.83 13.48
CA GLU A 39 20.93 11.85 12.86
C GLU A 39 19.92 12.61 11.99
N HIS A 40 19.90 12.28 10.70
CA HIS A 40 19.03 12.90 9.70
C HIS A 40 17.97 11.91 9.21
N ASP A 41 17.19 11.32 10.10
CA ASP A 41 16.26 10.23 9.75
C ASP A 41 14.86 10.69 9.34
N ALA A 42 14.57 11.97 9.31
CA ALA A 42 13.24 12.47 8.97
C ALA A 42 13.27 13.39 7.76
N CYS A 43 12.27 13.22 6.87
CA CYS A 43 12.04 14.10 5.72
C CYS A 43 11.50 15.46 6.13
N GLY A 44 11.80 16.50 5.37
CA GLY A 44 11.18 17.83 5.48
C GLY A 44 10.15 18.04 4.38
N LEU A 45 8.88 18.22 4.76
CA LEU A 45 7.77 18.51 3.83
C LEU A 45 7.20 19.89 4.12
N VAL A 46 6.98 20.67 3.07
CA VAL A 46 6.30 21.96 3.13
C VAL A 46 5.45 22.17 1.88
N ALA A 47 4.25 22.74 2.02
CA ALA A 47 3.43 23.14 0.89
C ALA A 47 2.79 24.49 1.18
N MET A 48 2.69 25.34 0.17
CA MET A 48 2.22 26.72 0.30
C MET A 48 1.23 27.08 -0.79
N VAL A 49 0.17 27.81 -0.41
CA VAL A 49 -0.83 28.37 -1.33
C VAL A 49 -0.95 29.87 -1.07
N GLU A 50 -0.89 30.68 -2.13
CA GLU A 50 -1.09 32.13 -2.04
C GLU A 50 -2.55 32.46 -1.70
N ARG A 51 -2.75 33.25 -0.65
CA ARG A 51 -4.11 33.52 -0.09
C ARG A 51 -4.99 34.36 -1.01
N HIS A 52 -4.38 35.24 -1.81
CA HIS A 52 -5.09 36.15 -2.71
C HIS A 52 -5.32 35.61 -4.13
N GLY A 53 -5.02 34.35 -4.38
CA GLY A 53 -5.34 33.66 -5.63
C GLY A 53 -4.43 34.01 -6.82
N ALA A 54 -3.40 34.82 -6.64
CA ALA A 54 -2.48 35.19 -7.70
C ALA A 54 -1.11 34.49 -7.51
N PRO A 55 -0.48 34.00 -8.59
CA PRO A 55 0.87 33.48 -8.48
C PRO A 55 1.88 34.57 -8.20
N THR A 56 2.83 34.29 -7.30
CA THR A 56 3.86 35.25 -6.87
C THR A 56 5.26 34.67 -6.95
N ARG A 57 6.25 35.55 -7.12
CA ARG A 57 7.66 35.17 -6.97
C ARG A 57 7.99 34.83 -5.52
N GLU A 58 7.33 35.50 -4.61
CA GLU A 58 7.54 35.28 -3.17
C GLU A 58 7.18 33.86 -2.74
N ASN A 59 6.15 33.25 -3.32
CA ASN A 59 5.81 31.84 -3.07
C ASN A 59 7.00 30.91 -3.35
N VAL A 60 7.64 31.08 -4.51
CA VAL A 60 8.81 30.29 -4.91
C VAL A 60 10.01 30.56 -4.01
N THR A 61 10.23 31.81 -3.64
CA THR A 61 11.32 32.20 -2.73
C THR A 61 11.12 31.60 -1.34
N ARG A 62 9.88 31.65 -0.83
CA ARG A 62 9.53 31.14 0.51
C ARG A 62 9.58 29.62 0.60
N ILE A 63 9.13 28.89 -0.43
CA ILE A 63 9.22 27.42 -0.41
C ILE A 63 10.69 26.97 -0.39
N LEU A 64 11.55 27.58 -1.18
CA LEU A 64 13.00 27.32 -1.20
C LEU A 64 13.67 27.68 0.13
N HIS A 65 13.27 28.81 0.73
CA HIS A 65 13.77 29.21 2.05
C HIS A 65 13.33 28.24 3.15
N ALA A 66 12.07 27.80 3.13
CA ALA A 66 11.56 26.83 4.09
C ALA A 66 12.33 25.49 4.03
N LEU A 67 12.63 25.01 2.82
CA LEU A 67 13.47 23.82 2.62
C LEU A 67 14.89 24.02 3.17
N ALA A 68 15.48 25.20 2.94
CA ALA A 68 16.79 25.54 3.49
C ALA A 68 16.77 25.64 5.02
N THR A 69 15.69 26.16 5.61
CA THR A 69 15.50 26.22 7.07
C THR A 69 15.38 24.82 7.69
N MET A 70 14.76 23.88 6.98
CA MET A 70 14.63 22.48 7.38
C MET A 70 15.85 21.62 6.98
N HIS A 71 17.06 22.18 6.86
CA HIS A 71 18.27 21.44 6.47
C HIS A 71 18.56 20.27 7.42
N HIS A 72 18.21 20.37 8.70
CA HIS A 72 18.34 19.30 9.69
C HIS A 72 17.43 18.07 9.39
N ARG A 73 16.51 18.21 8.45
CA ARG A 73 15.67 17.13 7.90
C ARG A 73 16.19 16.60 6.56
N SER A 74 17.29 17.14 6.06
CA SER A 74 17.96 16.62 4.87
C SER A 74 18.85 15.43 5.28
N GLY A 75 18.78 14.32 4.53
CA GLY A 75 19.76 13.26 4.66
C GLY A 75 21.06 13.67 3.96
N GLU A 76 22.18 13.15 4.41
CA GLU A 76 23.49 13.33 3.78
C GLU A 76 24.17 11.97 3.56
N ILE A 77 24.80 11.82 2.41
CA ILE A 77 25.63 10.67 2.09
C ILE A 77 27.01 11.22 1.65
N ASP A 78 28.05 10.87 2.35
CA ASP A 78 29.43 11.37 2.10
C ASP A 78 29.52 12.91 2.11
N GLY A 79 28.72 13.59 2.92
CA GLY A 79 28.67 15.06 3.00
C GLY A 79 27.91 15.74 1.85
N GLU A 80 27.20 14.98 1.02
CA GLU A 80 26.31 15.48 -0.02
C GLU A 80 24.86 15.25 0.36
N GLY A 81 23.99 16.25 0.15
CA GLY A 81 22.55 16.10 0.36
C GLY A 81 21.96 14.99 -0.51
N ASP A 82 21.08 14.19 0.05
CA ASP A 82 20.51 12.99 -0.60
C ASP A 82 19.34 13.32 -1.55
N GLY A 83 18.71 14.49 -1.44
CA GLY A 83 17.70 14.95 -2.38
C GLY A 83 16.93 16.17 -1.93
N CYS A 84 16.51 17.00 -2.89
CA CYS A 84 15.62 18.13 -2.69
C CYS A 84 14.84 18.43 -3.96
N GLY A 85 13.56 18.79 -3.82
CA GLY A 85 12.74 19.14 -4.98
C GLY A 85 11.56 20.03 -4.63
N ILE A 86 11.00 20.64 -5.67
CA ILE A 86 9.77 21.44 -5.60
C ILE A 86 8.82 21.09 -6.75
N LEU A 87 7.53 21.13 -6.46
CA LEU A 87 6.43 21.16 -7.43
C LEU A 87 5.84 22.58 -7.38
N THR A 88 5.65 23.20 -8.55
CA THR A 88 5.14 24.58 -8.67
C THR A 88 4.13 24.67 -9.80
N ASP A 89 3.49 25.83 -9.99
CA ASP A 89 2.82 26.14 -11.25
C ASP A 89 3.82 26.12 -12.41
N ILE A 90 3.34 25.85 -13.62
CA ILE A 90 4.13 26.03 -14.85
C ILE A 90 4.59 27.49 -14.92
N PRO A 91 5.88 27.78 -15.06
CA PRO A 91 6.38 29.16 -15.18
C PRO A 91 6.12 29.71 -16.58
N ARG A 92 4.82 29.99 -16.88
CA ARG A 92 4.31 30.34 -18.22
C ARG A 92 5.03 31.54 -18.81
N ALA A 93 5.42 32.53 -17.98
CA ALA A 93 6.16 33.69 -18.43
C ALA A 93 7.57 33.36 -18.97
N LEU A 94 8.21 32.31 -18.48
CA LEU A 94 9.48 31.82 -19.06
C LEU A 94 9.24 31.19 -20.43
N TRP A 95 8.22 30.35 -20.57
CA TRP A 95 7.85 29.75 -21.84
C TRP A 95 7.42 30.77 -22.89
N ALA A 96 6.71 31.83 -22.48
CA ALA A 96 6.34 32.92 -23.35
C ALA A 96 7.56 33.68 -23.98
N ARG A 97 8.72 33.64 -23.33
CA ARG A 97 9.97 34.18 -23.91
C ARG A 97 10.55 33.28 -24.99
N ASP A 98 10.27 31.93 -24.91
CA ASP A 98 10.87 30.96 -25.81
C ASP A 98 9.98 30.68 -27.04
N VAL A 99 8.66 30.80 -26.91
CA VAL A 99 7.69 30.57 -28.00
C VAL A 99 7.95 31.40 -29.26
N PRO A 100 8.37 32.66 -29.20
CA PRO A 100 8.73 33.45 -30.41
C PRO A 100 9.90 32.88 -31.21
N ALA A 101 10.84 32.19 -30.58
CA ALA A 101 11.95 31.55 -31.29
C ALA A 101 11.53 30.48 -32.31
N ILE A 102 10.34 29.92 -32.13
CA ILE A 102 9.71 28.96 -33.09
C ILE A 102 8.69 29.62 -34.03
N GLY A 103 8.67 30.96 -34.09
CA GLY A 103 7.77 31.71 -34.96
C GLY A 103 6.31 31.73 -34.51
N ARG A 104 6.02 31.52 -33.23
CA ARG A 104 4.67 31.47 -32.66
C ARG A 104 4.41 32.64 -31.70
N ASP A 105 3.14 32.91 -31.44
CA ASP A 105 2.71 33.97 -30.53
C ASP A 105 3.01 33.59 -29.06
N PRO A 106 3.66 34.47 -28.26
CA PRO A 106 3.98 34.21 -26.87
C PRO A 106 2.74 33.91 -26.00
N SER A 107 1.55 34.41 -26.37
CA SER A 107 0.29 34.13 -25.67
C SER A 107 -0.09 32.65 -25.66
N LEU A 108 0.51 31.81 -26.51
CA LEU A 108 0.32 30.34 -26.47
C LEU A 108 0.75 29.75 -25.15
N ALA A 109 1.68 30.36 -24.43
CA ALA A 109 2.06 29.89 -23.10
C ALA A 109 0.93 30.02 -22.06
N ASP A 110 -0.05 30.92 -22.30
CA ASP A 110 -1.23 31.12 -21.46
C ASP A 110 -2.47 30.35 -21.95
N ASP A 111 -2.38 29.68 -23.12
CA ASP A 111 -3.48 28.83 -23.62
C ASP A 111 -3.77 27.70 -22.61
N PRO A 112 -5.04 27.43 -22.25
CA PRO A 112 -5.42 26.32 -21.35
C PRO A 112 -4.95 24.94 -21.85
N ARG A 113 -4.67 24.78 -23.14
CA ARG A 113 -4.14 23.55 -23.75
C ARG A 113 -2.64 23.40 -23.61
N PHE A 114 -1.94 24.44 -23.17
CA PHE A 114 -0.48 24.42 -23.04
C PHE A 114 -0.05 23.52 -21.90
N ALA A 115 0.67 22.45 -22.25
CA ALA A 115 1.17 21.46 -21.32
C ALA A 115 2.70 21.39 -21.38
N VAL A 116 3.31 21.03 -20.25
CA VAL A 116 4.76 20.89 -20.09
C VAL A 116 5.11 19.52 -19.52
N GLY A 117 6.07 18.86 -20.14
CA GLY A 117 6.69 17.65 -19.64
C GLY A 117 8.14 17.88 -19.23
N HIS A 118 8.52 17.44 -18.04
CA HIS A 118 9.90 17.31 -17.60
C HIS A 118 10.27 15.83 -17.57
N PHE A 119 11.43 15.50 -18.12
CA PHE A 119 11.90 14.12 -18.27
C PHE A 119 13.35 13.98 -17.80
N PHE A 120 13.65 12.83 -17.22
CA PHE A 120 15.00 12.34 -17.04
C PHE A 120 15.30 11.29 -18.10
N VAL A 121 16.36 11.50 -18.84
CA VAL A 121 16.90 10.49 -19.76
C VAL A 121 18.09 9.87 -19.05
N PRO A 122 18.21 8.52 -19.02
CA PRO A 122 19.36 7.85 -18.43
C PRO A 122 20.70 8.43 -18.95
N PRO A 123 21.77 8.42 -18.16
CA PRO A 123 23.07 8.90 -18.61
C PRO A 123 23.51 8.19 -19.89
N THR A 124 23.46 8.92 -20.99
CA THR A 124 23.81 8.45 -22.35
C THR A 124 24.50 9.56 -23.09
N ASP A 125 25.05 9.29 -24.28
CA ASP A 125 25.54 10.35 -25.13
C ASP A 125 24.39 11.24 -25.66
N ARG A 126 24.76 12.38 -26.22
CA ARG A 126 23.79 13.37 -26.68
C ARG A 126 22.90 12.84 -27.82
N GLU A 127 23.44 12.10 -28.76
CA GLU A 127 22.72 11.57 -29.91
C GLU A 127 21.65 10.57 -29.47
N GLN A 128 21.98 9.70 -28.51
CA GLN A 128 21.04 8.75 -27.95
C GLN A 128 19.94 9.47 -27.12
N SER A 129 20.30 10.49 -26.36
CA SER A 129 19.31 11.30 -25.62
C SER A 129 18.34 12.01 -26.56
N GLU A 130 18.83 12.60 -27.65
CA GLU A 130 18.00 13.22 -28.70
C GLU A 130 17.08 12.18 -29.38
N THR A 131 17.55 10.96 -29.63
CA THR A 131 16.75 9.85 -30.19
C THR A 131 15.64 9.42 -29.27
N ILE A 132 15.92 9.26 -27.96
CA ILE A 132 14.90 8.93 -26.95
C ILE A 132 13.83 10.03 -26.92
N MET A 133 14.24 11.29 -26.88
CA MET A 133 13.31 12.40 -26.80
C MET A 133 12.55 12.68 -28.09
N ALA A 134 13.12 12.32 -29.25
CA ALA A 134 12.38 12.29 -30.51
C ALA A 134 11.27 11.25 -30.50
N SER A 135 11.52 10.08 -29.89
CA SER A 135 10.50 9.05 -29.65
C SER A 135 9.38 9.54 -28.74
N VAL A 136 9.71 10.23 -27.63
CA VAL A 136 8.72 10.90 -26.74
C VAL A 136 7.88 11.88 -27.56
N GLY A 137 8.51 12.74 -28.38
CA GLY A 137 7.81 13.65 -29.28
C GLY A 137 6.90 12.94 -30.29
N GLY A 138 7.29 11.74 -30.73
CA GLY A 138 6.47 10.86 -31.56
C GLY A 138 5.20 10.40 -30.88
N VAL A 139 5.30 9.93 -29.63
CA VAL A 139 4.14 9.52 -28.81
C VAL A 139 3.19 10.70 -28.59
N ILE A 140 3.71 11.89 -28.26
CA ILE A 140 2.90 13.10 -28.05
C ILE A 140 2.12 13.47 -29.33
N ARG A 141 2.78 13.46 -30.51
CA ARG A 141 2.10 13.74 -31.78
C ARG A 141 1.07 12.68 -32.17
N ALA A 142 1.37 11.40 -31.91
CA ALA A 142 0.43 10.30 -32.19
C ALA A 142 -0.88 10.43 -31.39
N ALA A 143 -0.85 11.06 -30.23
CA ALA A 143 -2.03 11.37 -29.42
C ALA A 143 -2.77 12.66 -29.88
N GLY A 144 -2.41 13.23 -31.02
CA GLY A 144 -3.06 14.44 -31.57
C GLY A 144 -2.62 15.75 -30.93
N CYS A 145 -1.53 15.75 -30.17
CA CYS A 145 -0.95 16.96 -29.58
C CYS A 145 -0.01 17.68 -30.55
N GLU A 146 0.02 19.01 -30.48
CA GLU A 146 0.94 19.83 -31.26
C GLU A 146 2.21 20.09 -30.47
N LEU A 147 3.34 19.45 -30.84
CA LEU A 147 4.63 19.66 -30.22
C LEU A 147 5.17 21.06 -30.59
N LEU A 148 5.47 21.89 -29.59
CA LEU A 148 5.99 23.23 -29.78
C LEU A 148 7.51 23.26 -29.58
N ILE A 149 8.01 22.88 -28.41
CA ILE A 149 9.41 22.96 -28.00
C ILE A 149 9.82 21.62 -27.39
N SER A 150 11.01 21.12 -27.78
CA SER A 150 11.64 19.95 -27.16
C SER A 150 13.13 20.24 -27.07
N ARG A 151 13.69 20.27 -25.84
CA ARG A 151 15.08 20.64 -25.61
C ARG A 151 15.64 20.09 -24.30
N PRO A 152 16.96 19.93 -24.15
CA PRO A 152 17.59 19.78 -22.85
C PRO A 152 17.27 20.97 -21.97
N MET A 153 17.08 20.75 -20.68
CA MET A 153 16.97 21.86 -19.70
C MET A 153 18.33 22.52 -19.51
N MET A 154 18.30 23.82 -19.29
CA MET A 154 19.49 24.54 -18.89
C MET A 154 19.78 24.24 -17.41
N VAL A 155 20.87 23.53 -17.14
CA VAL A 155 21.31 23.16 -15.80
C VAL A 155 22.77 23.52 -15.57
N VAL A 156 23.14 23.74 -14.31
CA VAL A 156 24.51 23.99 -13.88
C VAL A 156 25.03 22.77 -13.15
N SER A 157 25.55 21.82 -13.92
CA SER A 157 26.04 20.54 -13.39
C SER A 157 27.13 20.71 -12.33
N ASP A 158 27.93 21.79 -12.38
CA ASP A 158 28.97 22.09 -11.39
C ASP A 158 28.42 22.39 -9.97
N ALA A 159 27.13 22.60 -9.84
CA ALA A 159 26.47 22.74 -8.54
C ALA A 159 26.30 21.40 -7.81
N LEU A 160 26.38 20.25 -8.53
CA LEU A 160 26.25 18.93 -7.95
C LEU A 160 27.53 18.49 -7.25
N GLY A 161 27.40 17.75 -6.17
CA GLY A 161 28.49 17.02 -5.56
C GLY A 161 28.94 15.82 -6.42
N ARG A 162 29.98 15.11 -5.99
CA ARG A 162 30.59 13.98 -6.71
C ARG A 162 29.60 12.85 -6.99
N LEU A 163 28.77 12.51 -6.01
CA LEU A 163 27.77 11.45 -6.13
C LEU A 163 26.63 11.88 -7.06
N GLY A 164 26.13 13.11 -6.88
CA GLY A 164 25.11 13.70 -7.75
C GLY A 164 25.56 13.73 -9.22
N ARG A 165 26.81 14.15 -9.48
CA ARG A 165 27.40 14.16 -10.83
C ARG A 165 27.46 12.79 -11.49
N ARG A 166 27.80 11.75 -10.73
CA ARG A 166 27.91 10.39 -11.27
C ARG A 166 26.57 9.83 -11.73
N GLU A 167 25.49 10.27 -11.11
CA GLU A 167 24.14 9.79 -11.35
C GLU A 167 23.27 10.79 -12.12
N GLU A 168 23.85 11.92 -12.53
CA GLU A 168 23.15 13.00 -13.21
C GLU A 168 22.48 12.51 -14.50
N PRO A 169 21.15 12.56 -14.60
CA PRO A 169 20.46 12.25 -15.85
C PRO A 169 20.55 13.42 -16.82
N THR A 170 20.39 13.20 -18.10
CA THR A 170 20.09 14.30 -19.01
C THR A 170 18.67 14.81 -18.71
N THR A 171 18.55 16.04 -18.21
CA THR A 171 17.26 16.65 -17.94
C THR A 171 16.69 17.26 -19.21
N TRP A 172 15.42 16.99 -19.51
CA TRP A 172 14.77 17.41 -20.75
C TRP A 172 13.39 18.03 -20.47
N GLN A 173 13.01 19.02 -21.27
CA GLN A 173 11.70 19.65 -21.18
C GLN A 173 11.04 19.72 -22.56
N ILE A 174 9.73 19.48 -22.55
CA ILE A 174 8.88 19.55 -23.74
C ILE A 174 7.68 20.44 -23.44
N ALA A 175 7.36 21.36 -24.36
CA ALA A 175 6.11 22.11 -24.35
C ALA A 175 5.28 21.74 -25.59
N PHE A 176 3.97 21.58 -25.42
CA PHE A 176 3.06 21.21 -26.48
C PHE A 176 1.65 21.69 -26.18
N LEU A 177 0.77 21.72 -27.21
CA LEU A 177 -0.66 21.97 -27.04
C LEU A 177 -1.42 20.65 -27.13
N THR A 178 -2.29 20.40 -26.17
CA THR A 178 -3.27 19.30 -26.24
C THR A 178 -4.38 19.63 -27.24
N PRO A 179 -5.13 18.64 -27.76
CA PRO A 179 -6.38 18.89 -28.46
C PRO A 179 -7.34 19.76 -27.63
N ARG A 180 -8.34 20.33 -28.26
CA ARG A 180 -9.40 21.07 -27.56
C ARG A 180 -10.33 20.09 -26.82
N LEU A 181 -10.09 19.92 -25.53
CA LEU A 181 -10.81 19.04 -24.62
C LEU A 181 -11.26 19.85 -23.40
N ASP A 182 -12.24 19.33 -22.66
CA ASP A 182 -12.49 19.82 -21.32
C ASP A 182 -11.34 19.44 -20.38
N THR A 183 -11.30 20.01 -19.19
CA THR A 183 -10.20 19.82 -18.24
C THR A 183 -10.01 18.34 -17.87
N ALA A 184 -11.09 17.62 -17.59
CA ALA A 184 -11.00 16.21 -17.16
C ALA A 184 -10.46 15.30 -18.29
N ALA A 185 -10.96 15.50 -19.51
CA ALA A 185 -10.49 14.77 -20.69
C ALA A 185 -9.04 15.12 -21.06
N ARG A 186 -8.64 16.40 -20.91
CA ARG A 186 -7.26 16.86 -21.09
C ARG A 186 -6.32 16.15 -20.09
N ASP A 187 -6.67 16.15 -18.83
CA ASP A 187 -5.81 15.60 -17.78
C ASP A 187 -5.74 14.07 -17.88
N ARG A 188 -6.83 13.41 -18.28
CA ARG A 188 -6.82 11.99 -18.64
C ARG A 188 -5.87 11.70 -19.80
N LEU A 189 -5.91 12.52 -20.87
CA LEU A 189 -4.99 12.40 -22.00
C LEU A 189 -3.53 12.52 -21.56
N LEU A 190 -3.22 13.48 -20.68
CA LEU A 190 -1.87 13.69 -20.17
C LEU A 190 -1.39 12.49 -19.33
N PHE A 191 -2.26 11.91 -18.51
CA PHE A 191 -1.96 10.69 -17.78
C PHE A 191 -1.73 9.49 -18.72
N ASP A 192 -2.57 9.28 -19.72
CA ASP A 192 -2.40 8.20 -20.70
C ASP A 192 -1.13 8.41 -21.54
N LEU A 193 -0.76 9.65 -21.87
CA LEU A 193 0.50 9.99 -22.52
C LEU A 193 1.69 9.62 -21.64
N GLN A 194 1.66 9.94 -20.35
CA GLN A 194 2.70 9.56 -19.40
C GLN A 194 2.93 8.03 -19.43
N LEU A 195 1.84 7.26 -19.33
CA LEU A 195 1.92 5.79 -19.38
C LEU A 195 2.46 5.27 -20.72
N ALA A 196 2.04 5.87 -21.84
CA ALA A 196 2.52 5.49 -23.17
C ALA A 196 4.02 5.83 -23.35
N ILE A 197 4.47 6.99 -22.88
CA ILE A 197 5.90 7.37 -22.90
C ILE A 197 6.73 6.37 -22.10
N GLU A 198 6.34 6.07 -20.88
CA GLU A 198 7.04 5.12 -20.00
C GLU A 198 7.06 3.69 -20.56
N ALA A 199 6.00 3.27 -21.26
CA ALA A 199 5.91 1.95 -21.88
C ALA A 199 6.73 1.80 -23.16
N HIS A 200 6.97 2.88 -23.91
CA HIS A 200 7.53 2.82 -25.26
C HIS A 200 8.89 3.51 -25.41
N THR A 201 9.36 4.18 -24.35
CA THR A 201 10.64 4.90 -24.37
C THR A 201 11.46 4.62 -23.11
N ALA A 202 12.72 5.00 -23.13
CA ALA A 202 13.58 4.97 -21.94
C ALA A 202 13.54 6.27 -21.13
N ALA A 203 12.70 7.25 -21.49
CA ALA A 203 12.55 8.48 -20.75
C ALA A 203 11.72 8.26 -19.48
N LEU A 204 12.20 8.77 -18.35
CA LEU A 204 11.48 8.76 -17.08
C LEU A 204 10.70 10.08 -16.95
N THR A 205 9.40 10.00 -16.78
CA THR A 205 8.55 11.19 -16.61
C THR A 205 8.70 11.72 -15.19
N VAL A 206 9.21 12.94 -15.05
CA VAL A 206 9.30 13.67 -13.78
C VAL A 206 7.99 14.37 -13.47
N SER A 207 7.42 15.03 -14.47
CA SER A 207 6.08 15.62 -14.46
C SER A 207 5.57 15.78 -15.91
N LEU A 208 4.26 15.64 -16.12
CA LEU A 208 3.59 15.89 -17.40
C LEU A 208 2.20 16.47 -17.10
N SER A 209 2.05 17.78 -17.22
CA SER A 209 0.85 18.48 -16.75
C SER A 209 0.58 19.74 -17.54
N ALA A 210 -0.67 20.22 -17.52
CA ALA A 210 -1.07 21.56 -17.99
C ALA A 210 -1.06 22.60 -16.87
N ASP A 211 -0.85 22.18 -15.61
CA ASP A 211 -1.00 23.05 -14.44
C ASP A 211 0.31 23.19 -13.63
N SER A 212 1.11 22.13 -13.53
CA SER A 212 2.28 22.09 -12.64
C SER A 212 3.53 21.51 -13.28
N VAL A 213 4.69 21.79 -12.69
CA VAL A 213 5.99 21.20 -13.04
C VAL A 213 6.78 20.85 -11.79
N VAL A 214 7.64 19.84 -11.92
CA VAL A 214 8.53 19.38 -10.83
C VAL A 214 9.98 19.67 -11.20
N TYR A 215 10.70 20.29 -10.27
CA TYR A 215 12.17 20.45 -10.28
C TYR A 215 12.74 19.68 -9.10
N LYS A 216 13.67 18.79 -9.35
CA LYS A 216 14.29 17.97 -8.29
C LYS A 216 15.72 17.59 -8.62
N VAL A 217 16.53 17.43 -7.58
CA VAL A 217 17.96 17.16 -7.69
C VAL A 217 18.43 16.28 -6.54
N ARG A 218 19.46 15.49 -6.76
CA ARG A 218 20.23 14.90 -5.68
C ARG A 218 21.12 15.97 -5.08
N GLY A 219 20.78 16.47 -3.89
CA GLY A 219 21.44 17.58 -3.23
C GLY A 219 20.52 18.27 -2.23
N THR A 220 20.98 19.40 -1.69
CA THR A 220 20.23 20.26 -0.77
C THR A 220 19.39 21.31 -1.51
N ALA A 221 18.59 22.11 -0.78
CA ALA A 221 17.85 23.24 -1.34
C ALA A 221 18.74 24.28 -2.03
N GLN A 222 19.96 24.49 -1.52
CA GLN A 222 20.95 25.37 -2.15
C GLN A 222 21.44 24.80 -3.48
N VAL A 223 21.71 23.48 -3.52
CA VAL A 223 22.08 22.78 -4.76
C VAL A 223 20.93 22.85 -5.78
N LEU A 224 19.68 22.62 -5.38
CA LEU A 224 18.51 22.73 -6.25
C LEU A 224 18.44 24.10 -6.94
N THR A 225 18.59 25.18 -6.15
CA THR A 225 18.53 26.56 -6.65
C THR A 225 19.72 26.89 -7.54
N ALA A 226 20.92 26.36 -7.25
CA ALA A 226 22.11 26.56 -8.06
C ALA A 226 22.07 25.77 -9.36
N TYR A 227 21.57 24.54 -9.32
CA TYR A 227 21.50 23.60 -10.46
C TYR A 227 20.50 24.06 -11.53
N TYR A 228 19.30 24.57 -11.13
CA TYR A 228 18.29 25.08 -12.05
C TYR A 228 18.25 26.62 -12.06
N PRO A 229 18.84 27.27 -13.08
CA PRO A 229 18.80 28.74 -13.21
C PRO A 229 17.39 29.34 -13.26
N ASP A 230 16.41 28.59 -13.82
CA ASP A 230 15.00 28.97 -13.89
C ASP A 230 14.45 29.38 -12.51
N LEU A 231 14.84 28.67 -11.46
CA LEU A 231 14.39 28.92 -10.08
C LEU A 231 14.86 30.27 -9.51
N ARG A 232 15.82 30.94 -10.16
CA ARG A 232 16.32 32.25 -9.77
C ARG A 232 15.72 33.39 -10.60
N ASP A 233 15.01 33.06 -11.69
CA ASP A 233 14.38 34.07 -12.54
C ASP A 233 13.20 34.74 -11.81
N SER A 234 13.12 36.08 -11.87
CA SER A 234 12.04 36.83 -11.24
C SER A 234 10.67 36.59 -11.85
N ALA A 235 10.60 36.10 -13.09
CA ALA A 235 9.38 35.75 -13.77
C ALA A 235 8.91 34.31 -13.44
N PHE A 236 9.69 33.56 -12.71
CA PHE A 236 9.24 32.26 -12.17
C PHE A 236 8.32 32.50 -10.97
N ILE A 237 7.03 32.41 -11.17
CA ILE A 237 5.98 32.67 -10.18
C ILE A 237 5.12 31.42 -9.99
N SER A 238 4.58 31.26 -8.78
CA SER A 238 3.66 30.15 -8.44
C SER A 238 2.60 30.62 -7.45
N ALA A 239 1.40 30.05 -7.52
CA ALA A 239 0.35 30.25 -6.52
C ALA A 239 0.30 29.05 -5.56
N ILE A 240 0.63 27.84 -6.03
CA ILE A 240 0.69 26.63 -5.22
C ILE A 240 2.06 25.98 -5.40
N SER A 241 2.75 25.68 -4.29
CA SER A 241 4.02 24.96 -4.31
C SER A 241 4.09 23.89 -3.24
N ILE A 242 4.72 22.76 -3.57
CA ILE A 242 5.09 21.69 -2.62
C ILE A 242 6.61 21.56 -2.66
N GLY A 243 7.25 21.55 -1.51
CA GLY A 243 8.69 21.35 -1.37
C GLY A 243 9.00 20.16 -0.47
N HIS A 244 10.04 19.43 -0.79
CA HIS A 244 10.46 18.28 -0.02
C HIS A 244 11.98 18.19 0.04
N ASN A 245 12.51 17.96 1.24
CA ASN A 245 13.89 17.58 1.48
C ASN A 245 13.94 16.05 1.59
N ARG A 246 14.76 15.40 0.77
CA ARG A 246 15.03 13.98 0.75
C ARG A 246 14.32 13.19 -0.36
N TYR A 247 14.75 11.96 -0.54
CA TYR A 247 14.08 10.90 -1.32
C TYR A 247 13.20 10.04 -0.39
N SER A 248 12.51 9.05 -0.95
CA SER A 248 11.69 8.12 -0.17
C SER A 248 12.55 7.24 0.74
N THR A 249 12.13 7.09 1.99
CA THR A 249 12.78 6.27 3.02
C THR A 249 12.94 4.81 2.56
N ASN A 250 14.00 4.13 3.02
CA ASN A 250 14.31 2.72 2.72
C ASN A 250 14.48 2.36 1.23
N THR A 251 14.84 3.34 0.38
CA THR A 251 15.20 3.11 -1.02
C THR A 251 16.63 3.54 -1.32
N THR A 252 17.21 3.08 -2.42
CA THR A 252 18.49 3.61 -2.91
C THR A 252 18.30 5.03 -3.41
N THR A 253 19.23 5.91 -3.08
CA THR A 253 19.22 7.31 -3.54
C THR A 253 19.35 7.37 -5.06
N ALA A 254 18.44 8.06 -5.74
CA ALA A 254 18.46 8.29 -7.18
C ALA A 254 17.65 9.55 -7.51
N PHE A 255 17.98 10.24 -8.60
CA PHE A 255 17.29 11.48 -9.01
C PHE A 255 15.78 11.29 -9.15
N GLU A 256 15.35 10.20 -9.75
CA GLU A 256 13.93 9.89 -9.99
C GLU A 256 13.14 9.66 -8.70
N ARG A 257 13.82 9.25 -7.61
CA ARG A 257 13.20 8.97 -6.30
C ARG A 257 13.12 10.18 -5.39
N VAL A 258 13.78 11.28 -5.73
CA VAL A 258 13.65 12.54 -5.00
C VAL A 258 12.23 13.05 -5.09
N GLN A 259 11.68 13.51 -3.98
CA GLN A 259 10.35 14.11 -3.89
C GLN A 259 10.40 15.63 -4.06
N PRO A 260 9.26 16.30 -4.41
CA PRO A 260 7.94 15.74 -4.65
C PRO A 260 7.82 15.03 -6.00
N PHE A 261 6.71 14.29 -6.16
CA PHE A 261 6.30 13.73 -7.43
C PHE A 261 5.28 14.64 -8.13
N SER A 262 4.60 14.15 -9.18
CA SER A 262 3.65 14.93 -9.99
C SER A 262 2.45 15.47 -9.22
N LEU A 263 2.02 14.78 -8.15
CA LEU A 263 0.93 15.22 -7.27
C LEU A 263 1.39 15.48 -5.84
N LEU A 264 2.29 14.65 -5.28
CA LEU A 264 2.49 14.61 -3.84
C LEU A 264 3.93 14.78 -3.35
N GLY A 265 4.05 15.34 -2.13
CA GLY A 265 5.18 15.16 -1.23
C GLY A 265 4.74 14.34 -0.02
N HIS A 266 5.54 13.35 0.38
CA HIS A 266 5.26 12.42 1.46
C HIS A 266 6.41 12.39 2.47
N ASN A 267 6.10 12.65 3.73
CA ASN A 267 7.01 12.48 4.86
C ASN A 267 6.59 11.25 5.66
N GLY A 268 7.34 10.17 5.52
CA GLY A 268 7.06 8.91 6.20
C GLY A 268 7.35 7.68 5.35
N GLU A 269 6.64 6.60 5.66
CA GLU A 269 6.78 5.29 5.01
C GLU A 269 5.45 4.53 5.03
N ILE A 270 5.07 3.94 3.90
CA ILE A 270 3.91 3.04 3.80
C ILE A 270 4.37 1.60 3.98
N ASN A 271 4.18 1.04 5.17
CA ASN A 271 4.68 -0.30 5.53
C ASN A 271 3.91 -1.43 4.82
N THR A 272 2.65 -1.22 4.46
CA THR A 272 1.79 -2.21 3.79
C THR A 272 1.86 -2.12 2.25
N ILE A 273 2.94 -1.56 1.70
CA ILE A 273 3.06 -1.23 0.28
C ILE A 273 2.91 -2.43 -0.67
N ALA A 274 3.29 -3.62 -0.26
CA ALA A 274 3.16 -4.82 -1.10
C ALA A 274 1.70 -5.13 -1.44
N LYS A 275 0.79 -5.05 -0.45
CA LYS A 275 -0.64 -5.23 -0.65
C LYS A 275 -1.24 -4.08 -1.44
N PHE A 276 -0.85 -2.85 -1.14
CA PHE A 276 -1.23 -1.65 -1.89
C PHE A 276 -0.90 -1.78 -3.39
N ARG A 277 0.32 -2.22 -3.72
CA ARG A 277 0.74 -2.48 -5.11
C ARG A 277 -0.13 -3.51 -5.80
N THR A 278 -0.43 -4.61 -5.10
CA THR A 278 -1.32 -5.65 -5.61
C THR A 278 -2.70 -5.11 -5.94
N GLU A 279 -3.29 -4.30 -5.07
CA GLU A 279 -4.61 -3.68 -5.31
C GLU A 279 -4.59 -2.71 -6.50
N SER A 280 -3.54 -1.88 -6.60
CA SER A 280 -3.37 -0.96 -7.74
C SER A 280 -3.25 -1.71 -9.07
N GLN A 281 -2.49 -2.80 -9.10
CA GLN A 281 -2.35 -3.65 -10.28
C GLN A 281 -3.66 -4.32 -10.67
N MET A 282 -4.48 -4.74 -9.70
CA MET A 282 -5.82 -5.30 -9.96
C MET A 282 -6.80 -4.29 -10.56
N LEU A 283 -6.53 -3.00 -10.39
CA LEU A 283 -7.23 -1.91 -11.07
C LEU A 283 -6.59 -1.54 -12.42
N HIS A 284 -5.64 -2.33 -12.90
CA HIS A 284 -4.87 -2.03 -14.12
C HIS A 284 -4.19 -0.64 -14.10
N ILE A 285 -3.81 -0.17 -12.91
CA ILE A 285 -2.93 1.00 -12.76
C ILE A 285 -1.48 0.50 -12.87
N PRO A 286 -0.76 0.81 -13.95
CA PRO A 286 0.60 0.31 -14.13
C PRO A 286 1.56 1.05 -13.20
N LEU A 287 2.16 0.32 -12.28
CA LEU A 287 3.20 0.82 -11.38
C LEU A 287 4.58 0.68 -12.03
N VAL A 288 5.48 1.57 -11.67
CA VAL A 288 6.87 1.54 -12.17
C VAL A 288 7.67 0.47 -11.40
N PRO A 289 8.30 -0.51 -12.08
CA PRO A 289 9.13 -1.49 -11.41
C PRO A 289 10.26 -0.87 -10.58
N GLY A 290 10.38 -1.27 -9.31
CA GLY A 290 11.39 -0.73 -8.40
C GLY A 290 11.11 0.68 -7.87
N ALA A 291 9.92 1.22 -8.10
CA ALA A 291 9.49 2.50 -7.54
C ALA A 291 9.43 2.45 -6.00
N SER A 292 9.54 3.62 -5.38
CA SER A 292 9.31 3.77 -3.94
C SER A 292 7.81 3.66 -3.61
N ASP A 293 7.51 3.49 -2.32
CA ASP A 293 6.15 3.54 -1.78
C ASP A 293 5.41 4.81 -2.20
N SER A 294 6.05 5.95 -2.03
CA SER A 294 5.49 7.27 -2.37
C SER A 294 5.22 7.45 -3.86
N GLN A 295 6.09 6.89 -4.73
CA GLN A 295 5.86 6.88 -6.18
C GLN A 295 4.64 6.02 -6.55
N ASP A 296 4.48 4.88 -5.90
CA ASP A 296 3.33 3.99 -6.13
C ASP A 296 2.02 4.61 -5.62
N VAL A 297 2.05 5.31 -4.47
CA VAL A 297 0.89 6.09 -3.98
C VAL A 297 0.55 7.21 -4.97
N ASN A 298 1.54 7.98 -5.43
CA ASN A 298 1.34 9.03 -6.44
C ASN A 298 0.67 8.48 -7.70
N ARG A 299 1.22 7.40 -8.28
CA ARG A 299 0.69 6.76 -9.48
C ARG A 299 -0.72 6.21 -9.28
N THR A 300 -1.01 5.65 -8.11
CA THR A 300 -2.33 5.12 -7.79
C THR A 300 -3.37 6.24 -7.68
N LEU A 301 -3.01 7.36 -7.03
CA LEU A 301 -3.86 8.56 -6.97
C LEU A 301 -4.14 9.12 -8.38
N GLU A 302 -3.11 9.25 -9.23
CA GLU A 302 -3.30 9.66 -10.63
C GLU A 302 -4.28 8.73 -11.36
N GLY A 303 -4.11 7.42 -11.22
CA GLY A 303 -5.01 6.43 -11.81
C GLY A 303 -6.44 6.54 -11.31
N MET A 304 -6.64 6.75 -10.00
CA MET A 304 -7.97 6.93 -9.43
C MET A 304 -8.65 8.21 -9.90
N ILE A 305 -7.91 9.30 -10.01
CA ILE A 305 -8.44 10.58 -10.48
C ILE A 305 -8.75 10.51 -11.99
N HIS A 306 -7.79 10.06 -12.81
CA HIS A 306 -7.89 10.22 -14.26
C HIS A 306 -8.59 9.05 -14.97
N ARG A 307 -8.55 7.82 -14.44
CA ARG A 307 -9.23 6.67 -15.04
C ARG A 307 -10.57 6.34 -14.41
N TYR A 308 -10.69 6.57 -13.09
CA TYR A 308 -11.92 6.23 -12.35
C TYR A 308 -12.77 7.46 -12.02
N ASP A 309 -12.36 8.64 -12.49
CA ASP A 309 -13.09 9.91 -12.35
C ASP A 309 -13.43 10.24 -10.88
N LEU A 310 -12.54 9.86 -9.95
CA LEU A 310 -12.65 10.27 -8.56
C LEU A 310 -12.08 11.68 -8.38
N SER A 311 -12.70 12.48 -7.51
CA SER A 311 -12.04 13.69 -7.02
C SER A 311 -10.84 13.32 -6.14
N LEU A 312 -9.90 14.24 -5.97
CA LEU A 312 -8.78 14.03 -5.05
C LEU A 312 -9.28 13.64 -3.64
N ARG A 313 -10.34 14.27 -3.16
CA ARG A 313 -10.94 14.01 -1.83
C ARG A 313 -11.48 12.58 -1.73
N GLU A 314 -12.23 12.11 -2.74
CA GLU A 314 -12.74 10.73 -2.79
C GLU A 314 -11.60 9.71 -2.85
N ALA A 315 -10.59 9.96 -3.69
CA ALA A 315 -9.42 9.08 -3.81
C ALA A 315 -8.65 8.97 -2.49
N LEU A 316 -8.52 10.08 -1.74
CA LEU A 316 -7.88 10.08 -0.43
C LEU A 316 -8.70 9.38 0.65
N GLU A 317 -10.05 9.51 0.65
CA GLU A 317 -10.89 8.75 1.57
C GLU A 317 -10.92 7.26 1.23
N LEU A 318 -10.75 6.90 -0.03
CA LEU A 318 -10.65 5.52 -0.47
C LEU A 318 -9.32 4.87 -0.04
N ILE A 319 -8.19 5.56 -0.24
CA ILE A 319 -6.84 5.03 0.05
C ILE A 319 -6.50 5.11 1.55
N PHE A 320 -6.90 6.19 2.22
CA PHE A 320 -6.65 6.47 3.63
C PHE A 320 -7.96 6.65 4.40
N PRO A 321 -8.79 5.58 4.47
CA PRO A 321 -10.08 5.68 5.17
C PRO A 321 -9.87 5.83 6.67
N PRO A 322 -10.78 6.53 7.40
CA PRO A 322 -10.75 6.58 8.84
C PRO A 322 -10.98 5.19 9.46
N ILE A 323 -10.58 5.02 10.70
CA ILE A 323 -10.80 3.78 11.45
C ILE A 323 -12.29 3.55 11.71
N ILE A 324 -12.68 2.28 11.93
CA ILE A 324 -14.10 1.90 12.12
C ILE A 324 -14.74 2.65 13.30
N ASN A 325 -13.99 2.89 14.37
CA ASN A 325 -14.52 3.61 15.52
C ASN A 325 -14.77 5.10 15.25
N GLU A 326 -14.00 5.72 14.38
CA GLU A 326 -14.26 7.09 13.90
C GLU A 326 -15.46 7.11 12.94
N ILE A 327 -15.57 6.11 12.05
CA ILE A 327 -16.72 5.96 11.16
C ILE A 327 -18.04 5.85 11.94
N LYS A 328 -18.03 5.22 13.11
CA LYS A 328 -19.22 5.15 13.99
C LYS A 328 -19.66 6.51 14.56
N ARG A 329 -18.80 7.52 14.52
CA ARG A 329 -19.05 8.87 15.09
C ARG A 329 -19.59 9.86 14.05
N VAL A 330 -19.52 9.54 12.76
CA VAL A 330 -20.08 10.37 11.70
C VAL A 330 -21.55 10.01 11.42
N PRO A 331 -22.33 10.88 10.75
CA PRO A 331 -23.73 10.57 10.38
C PRO A 331 -23.84 9.27 9.57
N ASP A 332 -24.94 8.52 9.76
CA ASP A 332 -25.16 7.20 9.17
C ASP A 332 -24.91 7.14 7.64
N ALA A 333 -25.35 8.17 6.90
CA ALA A 333 -25.15 8.23 5.45
C ALA A 333 -23.66 8.33 5.08
N MET A 334 -22.85 9.06 5.86
CA MET A 334 -21.42 9.16 5.66
C MET A 334 -20.73 7.86 6.09
N ALA A 335 -21.12 7.30 7.24
CA ALA A 335 -20.62 6.02 7.71
C ALA A 335 -20.83 4.92 6.64
N ASP A 336 -21.96 4.95 5.95
CA ASP A 336 -22.28 4.03 4.88
C ASP A 336 -21.31 4.16 3.69
N VAL A 337 -21.00 5.38 3.25
CA VAL A 337 -20.04 5.63 2.16
C VAL A 337 -18.62 5.23 2.57
N LEU A 338 -18.17 5.61 3.77
CA LEU A 338 -16.82 5.25 4.23
C LEU A 338 -16.65 3.74 4.39
N MET A 339 -17.68 3.03 4.85
CA MET A 339 -17.68 1.56 4.91
C MET A 339 -17.65 0.93 3.51
N TYR A 340 -18.34 1.53 2.54
CA TYR A 340 -18.21 1.09 1.15
C TYR A 340 -16.76 1.24 0.64
N PHE A 341 -16.12 2.38 0.88
CA PHE A 341 -14.73 2.62 0.47
C PHE A 341 -13.78 1.62 1.09
N ARG A 342 -13.94 1.32 2.39
CA ARG A 342 -13.13 0.29 3.06
C ARG A 342 -13.32 -1.10 2.49
N GLN A 343 -14.47 -1.41 1.92
CA GLN A 343 -14.72 -2.69 1.26
C GLN A 343 -14.25 -2.71 -0.20
N ALA A 344 -14.37 -1.58 -0.89
CA ALA A 344 -13.96 -1.46 -2.28
C ALA A 344 -12.43 -1.48 -2.46
N TRP A 345 -11.69 -0.84 -1.57
CA TRP A 345 -10.22 -0.78 -1.61
C TRP A 345 -9.58 -1.51 -0.43
N GLY A 346 -9.95 -1.14 0.78
CA GLY A 346 -9.36 -1.61 2.03
C GLY A 346 -8.29 -0.66 2.58
N PRO A 347 -8.01 -0.73 3.90
CA PRO A 347 -7.04 0.13 4.57
C PRO A 347 -5.59 -0.37 4.34
N PHE A 348 -5.15 -0.43 3.09
CA PHE A 348 -3.85 -1.00 2.74
C PHE A 348 -2.69 0.00 2.70
N ALA A 349 -2.96 1.30 2.80
CA ALA A 349 -1.93 2.32 2.88
C ALA A 349 -1.66 2.69 4.34
N GLN A 350 -1.02 1.80 5.08
CA GLN A 350 -0.70 2.00 6.49
C GLN A 350 0.80 2.22 6.69
N GLY A 351 1.11 3.06 7.66
CA GLY A 351 2.45 3.46 8.03
C GLY A 351 2.48 4.92 8.46
N PRO A 352 3.59 5.37 9.08
CA PRO A 352 3.73 6.77 9.44
C PRO A 352 3.76 7.64 8.19
N ALA A 353 2.72 8.46 7.98
CA ALA A 353 2.59 9.27 6.77
C ALA A 353 2.00 10.65 7.05
N ALA A 354 2.71 11.68 6.58
CA ALA A 354 2.19 13.04 6.42
C ALA A 354 2.37 13.45 4.97
N MET A 355 1.30 13.87 4.31
CA MET A 355 1.33 14.16 2.88
C MET A 355 0.72 15.52 2.56
N ALA A 356 1.29 16.17 1.55
CA ALA A 356 0.68 17.29 0.86
C ALA A 356 0.49 16.90 -0.61
N ILE A 357 -0.75 16.96 -1.11
CA ILE A 357 -1.12 16.43 -2.42
C ILE A 357 -1.85 17.52 -3.19
N ARG A 358 -1.41 17.77 -4.42
CA ARG A 358 -1.97 18.79 -5.30
C ARG A 358 -2.60 18.15 -6.54
N ALA A 359 -3.86 18.50 -6.83
CA ALA A 359 -4.50 18.23 -8.11
C ALA A 359 -5.13 19.53 -8.66
N GLY A 360 -4.59 20.02 -9.76
CA GLY A 360 -4.99 21.33 -10.32
C GLY A 360 -4.79 22.47 -9.31
N ASP A 361 -5.88 23.15 -8.96
CA ASP A 361 -5.91 24.26 -8.01
C ASP A 361 -6.35 23.86 -6.59
N GLU A 362 -6.35 22.57 -6.27
CA GLU A 362 -6.60 22.04 -4.95
C GLU A 362 -5.33 21.44 -4.33
N LEU A 363 -5.04 21.80 -3.07
CA LEU A 363 -3.99 21.23 -2.24
C LEU A 363 -4.62 20.60 -1.01
N VAL A 364 -4.39 19.31 -0.77
CA VAL A 364 -4.86 18.61 0.43
C VAL A 364 -3.68 18.21 1.30
N GLY A 365 -3.72 18.62 2.57
CA GLY A 365 -2.85 18.10 3.63
C GLY A 365 -3.54 16.95 4.34
N THR A 366 -2.83 15.84 4.59
CA THR A 366 -3.36 14.67 5.30
C THR A 366 -2.28 13.99 6.12
N VAL A 367 -2.69 13.30 7.18
CA VAL A 367 -1.84 12.42 7.97
C VAL A 367 -2.46 11.02 8.04
N ASP A 368 -1.63 10.03 8.34
CA ASP A 368 -2.07 8.65 8.49
C ASP A 368 -3.15 8.48 9.58
N ALA A 369 -3.93 7.40 9.50
CA ALA A 369 -5.03 7.14 10.44
C ALA A 369 -4.59 7.02 11.90
N LEU A 370 -3.30 6.79 12.16
CA LEU A 370 -2.71 6.69 13.50
C LEU A 370 -2.12 8.02 13.97
N GLY A 371 -1.87 8.98 13.05
CA GLY A 371 -1.26 10.27 13.34
C GLY A 371 0.21 10.18 13.75
N LEU A 372 0.95 9.26 13.13
CA LEU A 372 2.34 8.94 13.50
C LEU A 372 3.35 9.98 13.00
N ARG A 373 3.00 10.75 11.96
CA ARG A 373 3.82 11.86 11.47
C ARG A 373 3.07 13.18 11.61
N PRO A 374 3.70 14.22 12.13
CA PRO A 374 3.05 15.53 12.25
C PRO A 374 2.95 16.23 10.90
N LEU A 375 1.82 16.89 10.67
CA LEU A 375 1.65 17.91 9.65
C LEU A 375 0.93 19.09 10.28
N TRP A 376 1.53 20.27 10.17
CA TRP A 376 1.01 21.50 10.74
C TRP A 376 0.34 22.34 9.66
N LEU A 377 -0.86 22.85 9.96
CA LEU A 377 -1.54 23.87 9.18
C LEU A 377 -1.23 25.24 9.81
N CYS A 378 -0.64 26.14 9.04
CA CYS A 378 -0.39 27.54 9.43
C CYS A 378 -1.13 28.47 8.48
N VAL A 379 -2.01 29.30 9.02
CA VAL A 379 -2.66 30.38 8.28
C VAL A 379 -1.83 31.65 8.53
N ALA A 380 -1.19 32.14 7.46
CA ALA A 380 -0.41 33.37 7.49
C ALA A 380 -1.10 34.46 6.66
N LYS A 381 -0.63 35.70 6.78
CA LYS A 381 -1.23 36.89 6.16
C LYS A 381 -1.37 36.76 4.64
N GLU A 382 -0.34 36.30 3.99
CA GLU A 382 -0.26 36.22 2.51
C GLU A 382 -0.48 34.80 1.98
N ARG A 383 -0.34 33.76 2.82
CA ARG A 383 -0.36 32.37 2.38
C ARG A 383 -0.85 31.42 3.43
N ILE A 384 -1.27 30.24 2.98
CA ILE A 384 -1.62 29.11 3.83
C ILE A 384 -0.58 28.02 3.62
N VAL A 385 -0.08 27.45 4.71
CA VAL A 385 1.08 26.55 4.69
C VAL A 385 0.79 25.26 5.42
N PHE A 386 1.08 24.13 4.78
CA PHE A 386 1.29 22.85 5.45
C PHE A 386 2.78 22.61 5.64
N SER A 387 3.20 22.14 6.79
CA SER A 387 4.61 21.79 7.02
C SER A 387 4.76 20.68 8.05
N SER A 388 5.74 19.82 7.85
CA SER A 388 6.14 18.83 8.87
C SER A 388 6.83 19.47 10.07
N GLU A 389 7.24 20.74 9.97
CA GLU A 389 7.91 21.53 11.01
C GLU A 389 7.14 22.82 11.33
N LYS A 390 6.96 23.10 12.60
CA LYS A 390 6.21 24.28 13.09
C LYS A 390 6.91 25.61 12.72
N GLY A 391 8.23 25.65 12.66
CA GLY A 391 9.04 26.89 12.61
C GLY A 391 9.36 27.43 11.20
N VAL A 392 8.74 26.93 10.14
CA VAL A 392 9.06 27.36 8.75
C VAL A 392 8.44 28.70 8.37
N VAL A 393 7.40 29.15 9.09
CA VAL A 393 6.77 30.46 8.90
C VAL A 393 7.19 31.36 10.05
N PRO A 394 7.69 32.58 9.79
CA PRO A 394 8.00 33.53 10.84
C PRO A 394 6.76 33.89 11.67
N VAL A 395 6.89 33.93 12.98
CA VAL A 395 5.77 34.25 13.91
C VAL A 395 5.07 35.56 13.56
N ALA A 396 5.82 36.57 13.10
CA ALA A 396 5.28 37.88 12.72
C ALA A 396 4.36 37.83 11.48
N GLU A 397 4.43 36.76 10.68
CA GLU A 397 3.61 36.55 9.49
C GLU A 397 2.37 35.69 9.78
N MET A 398 2.30 34.99 10.92
CA MET A 398 1.18 34.12 11.30
C MET A 398 -0.04 34.95 11.73
N ASP A 399 -1.23 34.52 11.32
CA ASP A 399 -2.48 35.04 11.84
C ASP A 399 -2.87 34.33 13.16
N ASP A 400 -2.60 33.02 13.22
CA ASP A 400 -2.84 32.16 14.38
C ASP A 400 -1.66 31.20 14.59
N ASP A 401 -1.59 30.58 15.77
CA ASP A 401 -0.65 29.49 16.05
C ASP A 401 -0.90 28.31 15.11
N PRO A 402 0.16 27.68 14.53
CA PRO A 402 0.03 26.51 13.70
C PRO A 402 -0.68 25.38 14.45
N LYS A 403 -1.64 24.73 13.78
CA LYS A 403 -2.42 23.62 14.33
C LYS A 403 -1.95 22.29 13.70
N PRO A 404 -1.67 21.25 14.50
CA PRO A 404 -1.39 19.93 13.94
C PRO A 404 -2.68 19.32 13.41
N LEU A 405 -2.59 18.59 12.30
CA LEU A 405 -3.68 17.73 11.86
C LEU A 405 -3.85 16.57 12.84
N ALA A 406 -5.10 16.24 13.14
CA ALA A 406 -5.44 15.09 13.97
C ALA A 406 -5.24 13.78 13.17
N PRO A 407 -5.11 12.62 13.85
CA PRO A 407 -4.99 11.32 13.17
C PRO A 407 -6.09 11.12 12.12
N GLY A 408 -5.71 10.77 10.90
CA GLY A 408 -6.62 10.57 9.77
C GLY A 408 -7.26 11.83 9.20
N GLU A 409 -7.02 13.01 9.80
CA GLU A 409 -7.61 14.27 9.35
C GLU A 409 -7.07 14.69 7.98
N LYS A 410 -7.94 15.26 7.19
CA LYS A 410 -7.64 15.90 5.91
C LYS A 410 -8.13 17.33 5.90
N VAL A 411 -7.33 18.23 5.34
CA VAL A 411 -7.70 19.65 5.17
C VAL A 411 -7.38 20.04 3.73
N ALA A 412 -8.35 20.59 3.02
CA ALA A 412 -8.18 21.05 1.65
C ALA A 412 -8.02 22.57 1.58
N ILE A 413 -7.13 23.04 0.75
CA ILE A 413 -6.99 24.44 0.37
C ILE A 413 -7.36 24.53 -1.10
N VAL A 414 -8.46 25.21 -1.39
CA VAL A 414 -8.96 25.39 -2.75
C VAL A 414 -8.62 26.80 -3.21
N LEU A 415 -7.84 26.90 -4.28
CA LEU A 415 -7.46 28.13 -4.92
C LEU A 415 -8.46 28.50 -5.99
N THR A 416 -9.04 29.68 -5.91
CA THR A 416 -9.78 30.31 -7.04
C THR A 416 -8.90 31.42 -7.60
N ARG A 417 -8.31 31.14 -8.78
CA ARG A 417 -7.35 32.07 -9.39
C ARG A 417 -7.95 33.46 -9.60
N GLY A 418 -7.23 34.50 -9.15
CA GLY A 418 -7.65 35.88 -9.21
C GLY A 418 -8.72 36.30 -8.19
N VAL A 419 -9.18 35.38 -7.34
CA VAL A 419 -10.21 35.64 -6.32
C VAL A 419 -9.65 35.44 -4.91
N GLY A 420 -9.05 34.27 -4.64
CA GLY A 420 -8.49 33.95 -3.33
C GLY A 420 -8.55 32.47 -3.02
N THR A 421 -8.21 32.10 -1.78
CA THR A 421 -8.20 30.75 -1.28
C THR A 421 -9.26 30.50 -0.22
N HIS A 422 -9.83 29.32 -0.26
CA HIS A 422 -10.74 28.81 0.76
C HIS A 422 -10.11 27.58 1.44
N VAL A 423 -10.19 27.54 2.78
CA VAL A 423 -9.77 26.36 3.58
C VAL A 423 -11.00 25.54 3.91
N GLU A 424 -11.01 24.31 3.44
CA GLU A 424 -12.06 23.34 3.73
C GLU A 424 -11.56 22.35 4.79
N MET A 425 -12.16 22.40 5.97
CA MET A 425 -11.86 21.47 7.07
C MET A 425 -12.48 20.10 6.80
N TYR A 426 -12.08 19.09 7.55
CA TYR A 426 -12.42 17.68 7.30
C TYR A 426 -13.91 17.43 7.18
N ASP A 427 -14.75 18.04 8.03
CA ASP A 427 -16.21 17.92 7.93
C ASP A 427 -16.78 18.41 6.58
N GLY A 428 -16.16 19.43 5.99
CA GLY A 428 -16.53 19.93 4.68
C GLY A 428 -16.12 18.96 3.57
N ILE A 429 -14.90 18.42 3.66
CA ILE A 429 -14.42 17.36 2.76
C ILE A 429 -15.37 16.17 2.80
N LEU A 430 -15.76 15.69 3.96
CA LEU A 430 -16.68 14.56 4.10
C LEU A 430 -18.06 14.86 3.49
N ARG A 431 -18.58 16.11 3.61
CA ARG A 431 -19.86 16.50 2.95
C ARG A 431 -19.74 16.46 1.43
N ASP A 432 -18.63 16.94 0.84
CA ASP A 432 -18.40 16.87 -0.61
C ASP A 432 -18.29 15.42 -1.09
N VAL A 433 -17.52 14.60 -0.37
CA VAL A 433 -17.37 13.16 -0.65
C VAL A 433 -18.72 12.45 -0.59
N LEU A 434 -19.56 12.73 0.42
CA LEU A 434 -20.91 12.18 0.55
C LEU A 434 -21.78 12.57 -0.64
N ALA A 435 -21.80 13.85 -1.02
CA ALA A 435 -22.61 14.33 -2.13
C ALA A 435 -22.22 13.67 -3.45
N ARG A 436 -20.92 13.53 -3.74
CA ARG A 436 -20.39 12.86 -4.92
C ARG A 436 -20.68 11.36 -4.93
N ALA A 437 -20.46 10.69 -3.79
CA ALA A 437 -20.73 9.28 -3.64
C ALA A 437 -22.23 8.97 -3.84
N GLN A 438 -23.12 9.80 -3.28
CA GLN A 438 -24.57 9.67 -3.46
C GLN A 438 -24.99 9.90 -4.94
N ALA A 439 -24.39 10.86 -5.63
CA ALA A 439 -24.65 11.10 -7.04
C ALA A 439 -24.25 9.91 -7.93
N ARG A 440 -23.29 9.11 -7.48
CA ARG A 440 -22.86 7.85 -8.13
C ARG A 440 -23.59 6.62 -7.60
N GLY A 441 -24.49 6.79 -6.62
CA GLY A 441 -25.21 5.70 -5.98
C GLY A 441 -24.36 4.80 -5.08
N ILE A 442 -23.21 5.26 -4.61
CA ILE A 442 -22.32 4.52 -3.72
C ILE A 442 -22.95 4.45 -2.32
N SER A 443 -23.11 3.22 -1.80
CA SER A 443 -23.70 2.95 -0.50
C SER A 443 -23.36 1.56 0.01
N ALA A 444 -22.80 1.45 1.21
CA ALA A 444 -22.54 0.17 1.86
C ALA A 444 -23.85 -0.49 2.35
N THR A 445 -24.89 0.29 2.66
CA THR A 445 -26.21 -0.25 2.96
C THR A 445 -26.80 -0.96 1.76
N HIS A 446 -26.58 -0.39 0.57
CA HIS A 446 -26.94 -1.05 -0.69
C HIS A 446 -26.11 -2.32 -0.89
N TYR A 447 -24.80 -2.25 -0.68
CA TYR A 447 -23.89 -3.39 -0.69
C TYR A 447 -24.30 -4.46 0.34
N ARG A 448 -24.62 -4.08 1.60
CA ARG A 448 -25.06 -5.00 2.64
C ARG A 448 -26.41 -5.67 2.35
N ARG A 449 -27.30 -5.05 1.58
CA ARG A 449 -28.55 -5.69 1.12
C ARG A 449 -28.29 -6.90 0.24
N PHE A 450 -27.11 -6.96 -0.39
CA PHE A 450 -26.68 -8.08 -1.23
C PHE A 450 -25.76 -9.07 -0.50
N LEU A 451 -25.44 -8.84 0.78
CA LEU A 451 -24.81 -9.86 1.63
C LEU A 451 -25.77 -11.04 1.76
N VAL A 452 -25.48 -12.10 0.99
CA VAL A 452 -26.34 -13.31 0.97
C VAL A 452 -26.19 -14.10 2.25
N CYS A 453 -25.02 -14.00 2.92
CA CYS A 453 -24.71 -14.64 4.17
C CYS A 453 -24.06 -13.63 5.13
N GLN A 454 -24.64 -13.48 6.32
CA GLN A 454 -23.99 -12.73 7.41
C GLN A 454 -23.20 -13.73 8.26
N SER A 455 -21.96 -13.38 8.62
CA SER A 455 -21.21 -14.13 9.62
C SER A 455 -22.06 -14.33 10.87
N PRO A 456 -22.01 -15.47 11.52
CA PRO A 456 -22.54 -15.60 12.86
C PRO A 456 -21.93 -14.50 13.75
N LYS A 457 -22.76 -13.72 14.41
CA LYS A 457 -22.23 -12.74 15.38
C LYS A 457 -21.59 -13.53 16.53
N PRO A 458 -20.36 -13.18 16.97
CA PRO A 458 -19.82 -13.79 18.17
C PRO A 458 -20.84 -13.64 19.30
N THR A 459 -21.25 -14.74 19.88
CA THR A 459 -22.00 -14.70 21.12
C THR A 459 -21.00 -14.18 22.17
N GLY A 460 -21.12 -12.89 22.53
CA GLY A 460 -20.18 -12.19 23.36
C GLY A 460 -19.89 -12.93 24.66
N GLY A 461 -18.68 -13.33 24.79
CA GLY A 461 -18.05 -13.97 25.94
C GLY A 461 -16.72 -14.52 25.48
N VAL A 462 -15.64 -14.03 26.07
CA VAL A 462 -14.36 -14.74 26.01
C VAL A 462 -14.68 -16.19 26.34
N VAL A 463 -14.37 -17.14 25.45
CA VAL A 463 -14.42 -18.58 25.76
C VAL A 463 -13.26 -18.86 26.72
N GLY A 464 -13.34 -18.25 27.90
CA GLY A 464 -12.69 -18.71 29.09
C GLY A 464 -13.55 -19.86 29.58
N ALA A 465 -12.94 -21.00 29.82
CA ALA A 465 -13.54 -22.24 30.27
C ALA A 465 -14.70 -22.01 31.27
N ASP A 466 -15.90 -21.79 30.77
CA ASP A 466 -17.10 -21.89 31.58
C ASP A 466 -17.39 -23.36 31.82
N ARG A 467 -17.43 -23.73 33.12
CA ARG A 467 -17.57 -25.12 33.60
C ARG A 467 -18.89 -25.80 33.24
N ASP A 468 -19.77 -25.14 32.46
CA ASP A 468 -21.10 -25.61 32.08
C ASP A 468 -21.27 -25.91 30.57
N SER A 469 -20.18 -26.05 29.81
CA SER A 469 -20.25 -26.64 28.47
C SER A 469 -20.70 -28.10 28.57
N PRO A 470 -21.60 -28.57 27.69
CA PRO A 470 -22.07 -29.96 27.74
C PRO A 470 -20.88 -30.89 27.72
N SER A 471 -20.73 -31.70 28.76
CA SER A 471 -19.67 -32.70 28.89
C SER A 471 -19.86 -33.76 27.81
N PHE A 472 -19.16 -33.62 26.67
CA PHE A 472 -19.03 -34.66 25.70
C PHE A 472 -18.15 -35.79 26.28
N SER A 473 -18.65 -37.02 26.21
CA SER A 473 -17.91 -38.18 26.61
C SER A 473 -16.63 -38.28 25.76
N PRO A 474 -15.46 -38.57 26.36
CA PRO A 474 -14.20 -38.69 25.62
C PRO A 474 -14.29 -39.89 24.68
N GLN A 475 -14.49 -39.63 23.40
CA GLN A 475 -14.29 -40.64 22.37
C GLN A 475 -12.84 -40.64 21.99
N SER A 476 -12.17 -41.77 22.17
CA SER A 476 -10.86 -42.19 21.66
C SER A 476 -9.86 -41.08 21.34
N SER A 477 -8.92 -40.84 22.25
CA SER A 477 -7.80 -39.88 22.16
C SER A 477 -6.68 -40.29 21.17
N ALA A 478 -6.94 -41.13 20.18
CA ALA A 478 -5.91 -41.55 19.22
C ALA A 478 -6.26 -41.07 17.80
N LEU A 479 -5.25 -40.48 17.17
CA LEU A 479 -5.29 -40.12 15.75
C LEU A 479 -5.63 -41.33 14.89
N SER A 480 -6.46 -41.14 13.88
CA SER A 480 -6.82 -42.23 12.95
C SER A 480 -5.57 -42.70 12.18
N PRO A 481 -5.52 -44.00 11.77
CA PRO A 481 -4.41 -44.46 10.93
C PRO A 481 -4.25 -43.65 9.63
N GLN A 482 -5.31 -43.06 9.12
CA GLN A 482 -5.27 -42.20 7.95
C GLN A 482 -4.66 -40.84 8.27
N SER A 483 -4.98 -40.23 9.41
CA SER A 483 -4.36 -38.98 9.89
C SER A 483 -2.87 -39.17 10.11
N SER A 484 -2.46 -40.30 10.73
CA SER A 484 -1.05 -40.63 10.91
C SER A 484 -0.30 -40.78 9.58
N ARG A 485 -0.92 -41.31 8.55
CA ARG A 485 -0.32 -41.38 7.20
C ARG A 485 -0.17 -39.99 6.55
N LEU A 486 -1.14 -39.09 6.75
CA LEU A 486 -1.04 -37.71 6.24
C LEU A 486 0.03 -36.91 6.98
N ILE A 487 0.13 -37.05 8.29
CA ILE A 487 1.19 -36.45 9.10
C ILE A 487 2.57 -36.83 8.52
N ALA A 488 2.77 -38.14 8.24
CA ALA A 488 4.00 -38.62 7.63
C ALA A 488 4.17 -38.14 6.18
N ALA A 489 3.10 -38.13 5.38
CA ALA A 489 3.15 -37.69 3.98
C ALA A 489 3.48 -36.20 3.83
N TRP A 490 3.03 -35.35 4.75
CA TRP A 490 3.31 -33.92 4.77
C TRP A 490 4.50 -33.54 5.65
N ALA A 491 5.23 -34.57 6.16
CA ALA A 491 6.44 -34.39 6.93
C ALA A 491 6.29 -33.43 8.12
N PHE A 492 5.21 -33.61 8.90
CA PHE A 492 5.14 -32.98 10.21
C PHE A 492 6.27 -33.52 11.09
N ASP A 493 7.04 -32.65 11.65
CA ASP A 493 8.05 -33.04 12.61
C ASP A 493 7.51 -33.17 14.05
N SER A 494 8.34 -33.67 14.96
CA SER A 494 7.92 -33.88 16.34
C SER A 494 7.73 -32.58 17.13
N GLU A 495 8.35 -31.49 16.72
CA GLU A 495 8.23 -30.16 17.34
C GLU A 495 6.91 -29.52 16.91
N GLU A 496 6.57 -29.57 15.61
CA GLU A 496 5.32 -29.08 15.07
C GLU A 496 4.10 -29.75 15.69
N LEU A 497 4.17 -31.08 15.88
CA LEU A 497 3.10 -31.84 16.55
C LEU A 497 2.94 -31.40 18.01
N LYS A 498 4.04 -31.35 18.78
CA LYS A 498 4.01 -30.89 20.17
C LYS A 498 3.53 -29.45 20.31
N LEU A 499 3.88 -28.58 19.36
CA LEU A 499 3.43 -27.20 19.34
C LEU A 499 1.91 -27.11 19.13
N THR A 500 1.38 -27.87 18.16
CA THR A 500 -0.06 -27.95 17.89
C THR A 500 -0.81 -28.52 19.10
N GLU A 501 -0.33 -29.61 19.69
CA GLU A 501 -0.89 -30.22 20.91
C GLU A 501 -0.90 -29.24 22.09
N ALA A 502 0.19 -28.55 22.34
CA ALA A 502 0.31 -27.58 23.43
C ALA A 502 -0.63 -26.35 23.24
N MET A 503 -0.82 -25.89 22.02
CA MET A 503 -1.81 -24.84 21.73
C MET A 503 -3.25 -25.36 21.87
N ALA A 504 -3.51 -26.60 21.46
CA ALA A 504 -4.81 -27.24 21.64
C ALA A 504 -5.16 -27.47 23.12
N GLU A 505 -4.18 -27.72 23.98
CA GLU A 505 -4.40 -27.84 25.43
C GLU A 505 -4.59 -26.49 26.12
N SER A 506 -3.80 -25.48 25.76
CA SER A 506 -3.71 -24.21 26.48
C SER A 506 -4.59 -23.08 25.94
N GLY A 507 -4.94 -23.11 24.66
CA GLY A 507 -5.58 -22.00 23.97
C GLY A 507 -4.71 -20.75 23.80
N ASN A 508 -3.41 -20.88 24.04
CA ASN A 508 -2.45 -19.79 23.94
C ASN A 508 -1.48 -20.02 22.80
N GLU A 509 -1.24 -18.94 22.05
CA GLU A 509 -0.17 -18.89 21.07
C GLU A 509 1.19 -19.14 21.71
N ARG A 510 2.05 -19.84 20.99
CA ARG A 510 3.47 -19.97 21.36
C ARG A 510 4.24 -18.84 20.71
N VAL A 511 4.77 -17.95 21.55
CA VAL A 511 5.59 -16.82 21.10
C VAL A 511 6.90 -17.36 20.51
N GLY A 512 7.22 -16.95 19.28
CA GLY A 512 8.44 -17.32 18.57
C GLY A 512 8.49 -16.62 17.21
N SER A 513 9.67 -16.60 16.57
CA SER A 513 9.78 -16.11 15.18
C SER A 513 9.10 -17.10 14.22
N LEU A 514 8.51 -16.58 13.15
CA LEU A 514 7.95 -17.37 12.08
C LEU A 514 9.03 -17.81 11.08
N GLY A 515 9.13 -19.11 10.86
CA GLY A 515 10.17 -19.71 10.04
C GLY A 515 11.49 -19.93 10.78
N TYR A 516 12.49 -20.45 10.11
CA TYR A 516 13.79 -20.82 10.65
C TYR A 516 14.89 -19.92 10.12
N ASP A 517 15.60 -19.23 11.01
CA ASP A 517 16.66 -18.28 10.65
C ASP A 517 18.01 -18.92 10.30
N GLY A 518 18.20 -20.17 10.68
CA GLY A 518 19.43 -20.91 10.38
C GLY A 518 19.44 -21.46 8.96
N PRO A 519 20.60 -21.93 8.48
CA PRO A 519 20.69 -22.64 7.21
C PRO A 519 19.94 -23.98 7.30
N LEU A 520 19.17 -24.31 6.27
CA LEU A 520 18.51 -25.61 6.17
C LEU A 520 19.58 -26.73 6.11
N ALA A 521 19.24 -27.89 6.68
CA ALA A 521 20.14 -29.04 6.75
C ALA A 521 20.28 -29.71 5.36
N ALA A 522 21.15 -29.17 4.52
CA ALA A 522 21.34 -29.61 3.12
C ALA A 522 21.70 -31.09 2.95
N LEU A 523 22.22 -31.76 3.99
CA LEU A 523 22.57 -33.19 4.00
C LEU A 523 21.49 -34.05 4.67
N SER A 524 20.39 -33.46 5.16
CA SER A 524 19.26 -34.21 5.71
C SER A 524 18.62 -35.07 4.61
N ARG A 525 18.13 -36.25 5.01
CA ARG A 525 17.29 -37.10 4.18
C ARG A 525 15.80 -36.85 4.43
N GLU A 526 15.49 -36.03 5.42
CA GLU A 526 14.12 -35.62 5.73
C GLU A 526 13.60 -34.69 4.61
N ARG A 527 12.34 -34.84 4.28
CA ARG A 527 11.66 -33.97 3.31
C ARG A 527 11.59 -32.57 3.90
N GLN A 528 11.97 -31.58 3.10
CA GLN A 528 11.72 -30.17 3.38
C GLN A 528 10.44 -29.73 2.64
N ASN A 529 9.56 -29.01 3.31
CA ASN A 529 8.39 -28.40 2.71
C ASN A 529 8.76 -27.00 2.16
N LEU A 530 7.98 -26.49 1.23
CA LEU A 530 8.29 -25.19 0.61
C LEU A 530 8.29 -24.06 1.65
N ALA A 531 7.40 -24.10 2.62
CA ALA A 531 7.31 -23.13 3.71
C ALA A 531 8.63 -23.01 4.52
N ASP A 532 9.39 -24.10 4.65
CA ASP A 532 10.64 -24.12 5.43
C ASP A 532 11.75 -23.24 4.81
N TYR A 533 11.59 -22.81 3.55
CA TYR A 533 12.51 -21.88 2.87
C TYR A 533 12.18 -20.41 3.09
N PHE A 534 11.06 -20.11 3.76
CA PHE A 534 10.64 -18.76 4.10
C PHE A 534 10.88 -18.49 5.58
N LYS A 535 11.11 -17.25 5.90
CA LYS A 535 11.26 -16.78 7.26
C LYS A 535 10.69 -15.38 7.42
N GLU A 536 10.35 -15.05 8.64
CA GLU A 536 9.95 -13.70 9.00
C GLU A 536 11.07 -12.71 8.69
N SER A 537 10.71 -11.58 8.11
CA SER A 537 11.61 -10.45 7.89
C SER A 537 11.08 -9.27 8.69
N VAL A 538 11.81 -8.88 9.73
CA VAL A 538 11.40 -7.77 10.61
C VAL A 538 12.00 -6.48 10.08
N ALA A 539 11.15 -5.50 9.74
CA ALA A 539 11.58 -4.13 9.58
C ALA A 539 11.65 -3.48 10.97
N VAL A 540 12.81 -2.92 11.32
CA VAL A 540 12.93 -2.14 12.55
C VAL A 540 12.25 -0.81 12.34
N VAL A 541 11.03 -0.68 12.85
CA VAL A 541 10.31 0.58 12.94
C VAL A 541 10.27 1.03 14.40
N THR A 542 10.34 2.34 14.64
CA THR A 542 10.09 2.89 15.97
C THR A 542 8.68 2.51 16.41
N ASN A 543 8.52 1.95 17.61
CA ASN A 543 7.20 1.68 18.17
C ASN A 543 6.48 3.01 18.45
N PRO A 544 5.52 3.41 17.62
CA PRO A 544 4.73 4.61 17.88
C PRO A 544 3.75 4.32 19.02
N ALA A 545 3.45 5.35 19.82
CA ALA A 545 2.36 5.27 20.78
C ALA A 545 1.03 5.27 20.02
N ILE A 546 0.40 4.11 19.92
CA ILE A 546 -0.91 3.92 19.28
C ILE A 546 -1.96 3.82 20.38
N ASP A 547 -3.09 4.48 20.23
CA ASP A 547 -4.22 4.30 21.15
C ASP A 547 -4.92 2.93 20.90
N ARG A 548 -5.61 2.44 21.94
CA ARG A 548 -6.22 1.12 21.91
C ARG A 548 -7.26 0.92 20.78
N GLU A 549 -7.98 1.96 20.40
CA GLU A 549 -9.00 1.84 19.34
C GLU A 549 -8.37 1.59 17.98
N ARG A 550 -7.23 2.26 17.71
CA ARG A 550 -6.46 2.09 16.48
C ARG A 550 -5.67 0.79 16.45
N GLU A 551 -5.12 0.39 17.61
CA GLU A 551 -4.43 -0.88 17.77
C GLU A 551 -5.34 -2.08 17.43
N ILE A 552 -6.55 -2.13 17.99
CA ILE A 552 -7.53 -3.20 17.72
C ILE A 552 -7.88 -3.29 16.24
N GLU A 553 -7.95 -2.17 15.53
CA GLU A 553 -8.25 -2.19 14.10
C GLU A 553 -7.06 -2.64 13.25
N GLN A 554 -5.87 -2.21 13.61
CA GLN A 554 -4.64 -2.55 12.86
C GLN A 554 -4.36 -4.05 12.89
N PHE A 555 -4.64 -4.71 14.00
CA PHE A 555 -4.46 -6.14 14.20
C PHE A 555 -5.71 -6.98 13.95
N SER A 556 -6.70 -6.44 13.23
CA SER A 556 -7.94 -7.15 12.94
C SER A 556 -7.73 -8.28 11.92
N THR A 557 -8.15 -9.49 12.28
CA THR A 557 -8.16 -10.67 11.39
C THR A 557 -9.40 -10.76 10.50
N ARG A 558 -10.29 -9.75 10.57
CA ARG A 558 -11.55 -9.72 9.82
C ARG A 558 -11.31 -9.74 8.31
N VAL A 559 -12.03 -10.61 7.60
CA VAL A 559 -11.94 -10.76 6.15
C VAL A 559 -13.32 -10.79 5.50
N VAL A 560 -13.43 -10.25 4.28
CA VAL A 560 -14.62 -10.33 3.43
C VAL A 560 -14.30 -11.24 2.25
N LEU A 561 -15.05 -12.33 2.12
CA LEU A 561 -14.93 -13.29 1.02
C LEU A 561 -15.95 -12.99 -0.07
N GLY A 562 -15.52 -12.98 -1.31
CA GLY A 562 -16.31 -12.74 -2.49
C GLY A 562 -15.91 -11.49 -3.25
N PRO A 563 -16.73 -11.06 -4.24
CA PRO A 563 -16.44 -9.89 -5.05
C PRO A 563 -16.35 -8.61 -4.24
N ARG A 564 -15.39 -7.76 -4.59
CA ARG A 564 -15.28 -6.42 -4.02
C ARG A 564 -16.18 -5.44 -4.76
N PRO A 565 -16.73 -4.42 -4.05
CA PRO A 565 -17.48 -3.36 -4.71
C PRO A 565 -16.63 -2.60 -5.76
N PRO A 566 -17.27 -2.06 -6.82
CA PRO A 566 -16.58 -1.22 -7.80
C PRO A 566 -16.11 0.10 -7.18
N ILE A 567 -15.06 0.71 -7.75
CA ILE A 567 -14.47 1.94 -7.22
C ILE A 567 -15.17 3.19 -7.75
N GLY A 568 -15.48 3.28 -9.02
CA GLY A 568 -15.93 4.52 -9.64
C GLY A 568 -17.45 4.68 -9.67
N VAL A 569 -18.16 3.76 -10.29
CA VAL A 569 -19.62 3.81 -10.49
C VAL A 569 -20.24 2.55 -9.89
N ALA A 570 -21.22 2.73 -9.03
CA ALA A 570 -22.00 1.61 -8.53
C ALA A 570 -23.03 1.18 -9.59
N ASP A 571 -22.98 -0.07 -10.02
CA ASP A 571 -24.08 -0.69 -10.72
C ASP A 571 -25.14 -1.09 -9.69
N HIS A 572 -26.20 -0.32 -9.62
CA HIS A 572 -27.29 -0.52 -8.64
C HIS A 572 -28.00 -1.86 -8.79
N ASP A 573 -27.99 -2.43 -9.97
CA ASP A 573 -28.70 -3.68 -10.27
C ASP A 573 -27.83 -4.91 -10.00
N ARG A 574 -26.54 -4.72 -9.72
CA ARG A 574 -25.58 -5.78 -9.52
C ARG A 574 -25.54 -6.24 -8.08
N LYS A 575 -25.86 -7.49 -7.87
CA LYS A 575 -25.63 -8.18 -6.59
C LYS A 575 -24.13 -8.44 -6.39
N ILE A 576 -23.66 -8.16 -5.19
CA ILE A 576 -22.28 -8.45 -4.78
C ILE A 576 -22.34 -9.52 -3.69
N PRO A 577 -22.34 -10.81 -4.08
CA PRO A 577 -22.46 -11.90 -3.12
C PRO A 577 -21.15 -12.05 -2.34
N CYS A 578 -21.16 -11.73 -1.06
CA CYS A 578 -19.99 -11.88 -0.20
C CYS A 578 -20.40 -12.29 1.22
N THR A 579 -19.44 -12.82 1.97
CA THR A 579 -19.60 -13.11 3.40
C THR A 579 -18.45 -12.50 4.21
N GLU A 580 -18.76 -11.99 5.39
CA GLU A 580 -17.78 -11.41 6.32
C GLU A 580 -17.46 -12.43 7.42
N LEU A 581 -16.17 -12.62 7.69
CA LEU A 581 -15.63 -13.50 8.72
C LEU A 581 -14.84 -12.65 9.73
N ILE A 582 -14.83 -13.08 11.01
CA ILE A 582 -14.00 -12.44 12.05
C ILE A 582 -12.57 -13.00 12.02
N THR A 583 -12.43 -14.27 11.65
CA THR A 583 -11.13 -14.92 11.46
C THR A 583 -11.07 -15.58 10.07
N PRO A 584 -9.91 -15.62 9.39
CA PRO A 584 -9.77 -16.33 8.12
C PRO A 584 -9.77 -17.86 8.25
N LEU A 585 -9.85 -18.38 9.48
CA LEU A 585 -9.79 -19.81 9.74
C LEU A 585 -11.20 -20.44 9.65
N PHE A 586 -11.33 -21.43 8.77
CA PHE A 586 -12.53 -22.26 8.65
C PHE A 586 -12.39 -23.51 9.53
N THR A 587 -13.44 -23.89 10.25
CA THR A 587 -13.53 -25.20 10.87
C THR A 587 -14.03 -26.24 9.85
N GLY A 588 -14.24 -27.47 10.26
CA GLY A 588 -14.72 -28.54 9.38
C GLY A 588 -13.60 -29.08 8.47
N GLY A 589 -13.92 -29.33 7.23
CA GLY A 589 -13.06 -30.04 6.30
C GLY A 589 -12.91 -31.53 6.69
N LEU A 590 -13.91 -32.06 7.35
CA LEU A 590 -13.90 -33.40 7.93
C LEU A 590 -13.71 -34.47 6.85
N ARG A 591 -13.01 -35.56 7.22
CA ARG A 591 -12.79 -36.71 6.34
C ARG A 591 -13.62 -37.91 6.80
N PRO A 592 -14.11 -38.72 5.86
CA PRO A 592 -14.78 -39.97 6.23
C PRO A 592 -13.85 -40.91 7.03
N GLY A 593 -14.36 -41.54 8.10
CA GLY A 593 -13.66 -42.61 8.79
C GLY A 593 -13.29 -42.43 10.26
N GLY A 594 -13.68 -41.32 10.91
CA GLY A 594 -13.39 -41.05 12.32
C GLY A 594 -14.65 -40.83 13.17
N GLY A 595 -15.28 -41.86 13.69
CA GLY A 595 -16.42 -41.73 14.61
C GLY A 595 -17.72 -41.22 13.97
N ASP A 596 -18.64 -40.69 14.80
CA ASP A 596 -19.87 -40.07 14.32
C ASP A 596 -19.60 -38.75 13.62
N MET A 597 -19.65 -38.74 12.30
CA MET A 597 -19.36 -37.60 11.45
C MET A 597 -20.33 -36.45 11.73
N GLU A 598 -21.58 -36.72 11.99
CA GLU A 598 -22.57 -35.66 12.23
C GLU A 598 -22.35 -34.97 13.57
N ALA A 599 -22.03 -35.74 14.61
CA ALA A 599 -21.68 -35.19 15.92
C ALA A 599 -20.41 -34.33 15.88
N ARG A 600 -19.38 -34.77 15.12
CA ARG A 600 -18.17 -33.98 14.92
C ARG A 600 -18.46 -32.68 14.16
N LEU A 601 -19.26 -32.77 13.09
CA LEU A 601 -19.61 -31.57 12.31
C LEU A 601 -20.38 -30.54 13.17
N GLU A 602 -21.28 -31.01 14.03
CA GLU A 602 -22.02 -30.14 14.94
C GLU A 602 -21.09 -29.45 15.96
N GLN A 603 -20.09 -30.16 16.47
CA GLN A 603 -19.05 -29.55 17.30
C GLN A 603 -18.25 -28.45 16.54
N HIS A 604 -17.85 -28.72 15.29
CA HIS A 604 -17.19 -27.78 14.43
C HIS A 604 -18.06 -26.53 14.14
N ARG A 605 -19.37 -26.71 13.93
CA ARG A 605 -20.35 -25.65 13.77
C ARG A 605 -20.43 -24.76 15.02
N ALA A 606 -20.50 -25.35 16.20
CA ALA A 606 -20.54 -24.59 17.44
C ALA A 606 -19.29 -23.74 17.63
N VAL A 607 -18.11 -24.29 17.35
CA VAL A 607 -16.85 -23.54 17.41
C VAL A 607 -16.81 -22.46 16.33
N ALA A 608 -17.17 -22.77 15.08
CA ALA A 608 -17.23 -21.78 14.00
C ALA A 608 -18.13 -20.59 14.37
N HIS A 609 -19.31 -20.87 14.90
CA HIS A 609 -20.26 -19.86 15.33
C HIS A 609 -19.68 -18.96 16.44
N ALA A 610 -19.02 -19.56 17.43
CA ALA A 610 -18.38 -18.83 18.53
C ALA A 610 -17.25 -17.93 18.05
N MET A 611 -16.48 -18.36 17.05
CA MET A 611 -15.35 -17.65 16.48
C MET A 611 -15.71 -16.69 15.33
N GLY A 612 -16.99 -16.66 14.93
CA GLY A 612 -17.45 -15.79 13.83
C GLY A 612 -16.93 -16.20 12.46
N THR A 613 -16.88 -17.48 12.19
CA THR A 613 -16.51 -18.09 10.92
C THR A 613 -17.50 -19.18 10.49
N TRP A 614 -17.19 -19.91 9.43
CA TRP A 614 -17.98 -21.02 8.90
C TRP A 614 -17.29 -22.37 9.08
N THR A 615 -18.08 -23.46 9.12
CA THR A 615 -17.53 -24.75 8.74
C THR A 615 -17.36 -24.80 7.23
N LEU A 616 -16.35 -25.52 6.76
CA LEU A 616 -16.15 -25.67 5.31
C LEU A 616 -17.35 -26.38 4.67
N GLU A 617 -17.94 -27.35 5.34
CA GLU A 617 -19.12 -28.09 4.87
C GLU A 617 -20.31 -27.13 4.64
N ASP A 618 -20.63 -26.30 5.61
CA ASP A 618 -21.72 -25.32 5.46
C ASP A 618 -21.40 -24.30 4.37
N PHE A 619 -20.15 -23.82 4.30
CA PHE A 619 -19.68 -22.94 3.23
C PHE A 619 -19.84 -23.56 1.84
N MET A 620 -19.57 -24.85 1.70
CA MET A 620 -19.73 -25.60 0.45
C MET A 620 -21.19 -25.82 0.05
N THR A 621 -22.13 -25.65 0.98
CA THR A 621 -23.57 -25.77 0.69
C THR A 621 -24.21 -24.48 0.21
N PHE A 622 -23.45 -23.41 0.12
CA PHE A 622 -23.97 -22.15 -0.43
C PHE A 622 -24.49 -22.36 -1.85
N GLU A 623 -25.70 -21.85 -2.10
CA GLU A 623 -26.41 -21.99 -3.37
C GLU A 623 -26.51 -20.66 -4.13
N GLY A 624 -26.97 -20.74 -5.38
CA GLY A 624 -27.18 -19.57 -6.22
C GLY A 624 -25.88 -18.82 -6.49
N ASP A 625 -25.95 -17.50 -6.31
CA ASP A 625 -24.86 -16.59 -6.62
C ASP A 625 -23.61 -16.74 -5.69
N MET A 626 -23.74 -17.52 -4.59
CA MET A 626 -22.64 -17.79 -3.65
C MET A 626 -22.04 -19.19 -3.76
N ARG A 627 -22.47 -19.98 -4.73
CA ARG A 627 -21.99 -21.37 -4.85
C ARG A 627 -20.49 -21.40 -5.15
N PRO A 628 -19.67 -22.04 -4.29
CA PRO A 628 -18.24 -22.16 -4.53
C PRO A 628 -17.91 -23.13 -5.68
N ALA A 629 -16.88 -22.81 -6.45
CA ALA A 629 -16.21 -23.78 -7.30
C ALA A 629 -15.12 -24.50 -6.48
N VAL A 630 -15.07 -25.83 -6.57
CA VAL A 630 -14.05 -26.64 -5.89
C VAL A 630 -13.05 -27.13 -6.91
N LEU A 631 -11.78 -26.77 -6.72
CA LEU A 631 -10.68 -27.16 -7.60
C LEU A 631 -9.74 -28.09 -6.85
N ALA A 632 -9.49 -29.27 -7.42
CA ALA A 632 -8.62 -30.25 -6.81
C ALA A 632 -7.14 -29.89 -6.97
N MET A 633 -6.42 -29.75 -5.84
CA MET A 633 -4.97 -29.53 -5.84
C MET A 633 -4.21 -30.83 -6.11
N ALA A 634 -4.49 -31.47 -7.24
CA ALA A 634 -3.92 -32.75 -7.63
C ALA A 634 -3.02 -32.64 -8.86
N GLN A 635 -1.86 -33.25 -8.78
CA GLN A 635 -1.02 -33.58 -9.93
C GLN A 635 -1.40 -35.00 -10.38
N TRP A 636 -1.82 -35.15 -11.64
CA TRP A 636 -2.21 -36.43 -12.18
C TRP A 636 -1.01 -37.34 -12.46
N PRO A 637 -1.20 -38.67 -12.53
CA PRO A 637 -0.12 -39.59 -12.86
C PRO A 637 0.52 -39.25 -14.20
N GLY A 638 1.84 -39.05 -14.18
CA GLY A 638 2.63 -38.64 -15.37
C GLY A 638 2.57 -37.17 -15.76
N GLU A 639 1.72 -36.36 -15.10
CA GLU A 639 1.64 -34.91 -15.33
C GLU A 639 2.84 -34.18 -14.69
N PRO A 640 3.60 -33.35 -15.43
CA PRO A 640 4.61 -32.48 -14.81
C PRO A 640 3.98 -31.47 -13.87
N LEU A 641 4.63 -31.16 -12.73
CA LEU A 641 4.11 -30.22 -11.73
C LEU A 641 3.76 -28.83 -12.35
N ARG A 642 4.59 -28.34 -13.26
CA ARG A 642 4.30 -27.07 -13.95
C ARG A 642 3.00 -27.14 -14.76
N ALA A 643 2.73 -28.24 -15.44
CA ALA A 643 1.48 -28.43 -16.19
C ALA A 643 0.28 -28.49 -15.25
N ALA A 644 0.41 -29.21 -14.11
CA ALA A 644 -0.66 -29.26 -13.09
C ALA A 644 -0.97 -27.87 -12.52
N LEU A 645 0.03 -27.04 -12.27
CA LEU A 645 -0.16 -25.65 -11.81
C LEU A 645 -0.82 -24.76 -12.87
N HIS A 646 -0.44 -24.91 -14.15
CA HIS A 646 -1.11 -24.19 -15.25
C HIS A 646 -2.57 -24.60 -15.38
N ARG A 647 -2.86 -25.90 -15.39
CA ARG A 647 -4.23 -26.42 -15.44
C ARG A 647 -5.07 -25.87 -14.28
N LEU A 648 -4.57 -25.94 -13.05
CA LEU A 648 -5.28 -25.43 -11.86
C LEU A 648 -5.57 -23.93 -11.98
N ALA A 649 -4.61 -23.16 -12.49
CA ALA A 649 -4.74 -21.73 -12.73
C ALA A 649 -5.77 -21.42 -13.83
N GLU A 650 -5.80 -22.19 -14.92
CA GLU A 650 -6.77 -22.07 -16.02
C GLU A 650 -8.19 -22.41 -15.53
N GLU A 651 -8.35 -23.51 -14.79
CA GLU A 651 -9.62 -23.89 -14.17
C GLU A 651 -10.18 -22.77 -13.25
N ALA A 652 -9.30 -22.11 -12.48
CA ALA A 652 -9.68 -20.99 -11.63
C ALA A 652 -10.14 -19.76 -12.43
N VAL A 653 -9.42 -19.44 -13.51
CA VAL A 653 -9.79 -18.35 -14.43
C VAL A 653 -11.10 -18.65 -15.14
N GLU A 654 -11.33 -19.89 -15.57
CA GLU A 654 -12.59 -20.33 -16.18
C GLU A 654 -13.76 -20.21 -15.20
N ALA A 655 -13.60 -20.70 -13.96
CA ALA A 655 -14.61 -20.58 -12.92
C ALA A 655 -14.97 -19.10 -12.63
N ALA A 656 -13.96 -18.25 -12.52
CA ALA A 656 -14.15 -16.81 -12.27
C ALA A 656 -14.87 -16.12 -13.45
N ASN A 657 -14.51 -16.44 -14.70
CA ASN A 657 -15.18 -15.96 -15.90
C ASN A 657 -16.64 -16.46 -15.99
N GLY A 658 -16.91 -17.65 -15.45
CA GLY A 658 -18.25 -18.21 -15.28
C GLY A 658 -19.10 -17.49 -14.23
N GLY A 659 -18.53 -16.49 -13.53
CA GLY A 659 -19.25 -15.70 -12.53
C GLY A 659 -19.21 -16.30 -11.11
N THR A 660 -18.38 -17.31 -10.85
CA THR A 660 -18.22 -17.88 -9.51
C THR A 660 -17.54 -16.87 -8.57
N PRO A 661 -18.16 -16.48 -7.44
CA PRO A 661 -17.58 -15.52 -6.52
C PRO A 661 -16.60 -16.13 -5.51
N LEU A 662 -16.59 -17.47 -5.40
CA LEU A 662 -15.81 -18.20 -4.41
C LEU A 662 -15.13 -19.42 -5.04
N ILE A 663 -13.85 -19.60 -4.80
CA ILE A 663 -13.07 -20.77 -5.23
C ILE A 663 -12.46 -21.43 -4.00
N VAL A 664 -12.67 -22.74 -3.88
CA VAL A 664 -12.03 -23.58 -2.86
C VAL A 664 -10.98 -24.45 -3.52
N LEU A 665 -9.72 -24.27 -3.12
CA LEU A 665 -8.61 -25.13 -3.49
C LEU A 665 -8.56 -26.28 -2.46
N ASP A 666 -8.74 -27.53 -2.91
CA ASP A 666 -8.94 -28.68 -2.04
C ASP A 666 -7.95 -29.83 -2.34
N ASP A 667 -7.26 -30.30 -1.31
CA ASP A 667 -6.35 -31.46 -1.41
C ASP A 667 -6.97 -32.81 -0.94
N ALA A 668 -8.20 -32.80 -0.43
CA ALA A 668 -8.77 -33.95 0.27
C ALA A 668 -8.85 -35.25 -0.54
N GLY A 669 -9.07 -35.16 -1.84
CA GLY A 669 -9.14 -36.30 -2.74
C GLY A 669 -7.84 -36.66 -3.44
N THR A 670 -6.77 -35.91 -3.22
CA THR A 670 -5.57 -35.93 -4.08
C THR A 670 -4.69 -37.15 -3.88
N LEU A 671 -4.74 -37.81 -2.71
CA LEU A 671 -3.95 -39.02 -2.42
C LEU A 671 -4.63 -40.31 -2.91
N THR A 672 -5.74 -40.19 -3.66
CA THR A 672 -6.44 -41.30 -4.27
C THR A 672 -6.03 -41.49 -5.73
N HIS A 673 -6.17 -42.68 -6.29
CA HIS A 673 -5.93 -42.99 -7.71
C HIS A 673 -4.50 -42.69 -8.22
N GLY A 674 -3.49 -42.67 -7.35
CA GLY A 674 -2.10 -42.41 -7.74
C GLY A 674 -1.76 -40.97 -8.03
N ASN A 675 -2.66 -40.03 -7.73
CA ASN A 675 -2.41 -38.61 -7.79
C ASN A 675 -1.40 -38.18 -6.71
N ARG A 676 -0.72 -37.06 -6.96
CA ARG A 676 0.14 -36.38 -5.97
C ARG A 676 -0.50 -35.06 -5.57
N PRO A 677 -0.46 -34.67 -4.29
CA PRO A 677 -0.93 -33.36 -3.88
C PRO A 677 0.03 -32.29 -4.39
N ILE A 678 -0.52 -31.15 -4.83
CA ILE A 678 0.24 -29.93 -5.11
C ILE A 678 0.48 -29.22 -3.77
N ASP A 679 1.69 -28.69 -3.58
CA ASP A 679 2.02 -27.90 -2.40
C ASP A 679 1.07 -26.68 -2.28
N PRO A 680 0.48 -26.39 -1.09
CA PRO A 680 -0.48 -25.32 -0.89
C PRO A 680 0.03 -23.94 -1.35
N LEU A 681 1.30 -23.61 -1.07
CA LEU A 681 1.87 -22.32 -1.44
C LEU A 681 2.03 -22.17 -2.97
N LEU A 682 2.39 -23.25 -3.67
CA LEU A 682 2.45 -23.25 -5.13
C LEU A 682 1.06 -23.13 -5.75
N ALA A 683 0.07 -23.86 -5.21
CA ALA A 683 -1.30 -23.83 -5.71
C ALA A 683 -1.91 -22.42 -5.58
N ILE A 684 -1.87 -21.85 -4.38
CA ILE A 684 -2.45 -20.51 -4.14
C ILE A 684 -1.74 -19.43 -4.95
N SER A 685 -0.40 -19.47 -5.01
CA SER A 685 0.38 -18.48 -5.78
C SER A 685 0.10 -18.53 -7.28
N ALA A 686 -0.04 -19.74 -7.85
CA ALA A 686 -0.36 -19.91 -9.26
C ALA A 686 -1.77 -19.38 -9.58
N VAL A 687 -2.77 -19.75 -8.77
CA VAL A 687 -4.17 -19.33 -8.95
C VAL A 687 -4.33 -17.82 -8.75
N ASP A 688 -3.82 -17.27 -7.64
CA ASP A 688 -3.91 -15.83 -7.35
C ASP A 688 -3.21 -14.99 -8.43
N THR A 689 -2.03 -15.43 -8.89
CA THR A 689 -1.31 -14.75 -9.97
C THR A 689 -2.08 -14.77 -11.29
N ALA A 690 -2.69 -15.89 -11.64
CA ALA A 690 -3.47 -16.01 -12.87
C ALA A 690 -4.72 -15.11 -12.83
N LEU A 691 -5.45 -15.13 -11.72
CA LEU A 691 -6.63 -14.29 -11.51
C LEU A 691 -6.31 -12.79 -11.49
N ARG A 692 -5.14 -12.41 -10.97
CA ARG A 692 -4.67 -11.01 -11.01
C ARG A 692 -4.29 -10.53 -12.40
N ARG A 693 -3.80 -11.42 -13.25
CA ARG A 693 -3.40 -11.10 -14.64
C ARG A 693 -4.55 -11.13 -15.62
N ALA A 694 -5.56 -11.95 -15.34
CA ALA A 694 -6.72 -12.09 -16.22
C ALA A 694 -7.65 -10.87 -16.05
N SER A 695 -7.96 -10.23 -17.19
CA SER A 695 -8.96 -9.17 -17.31
C SER A 695 -10.32 -9.77 -17.65
N GLY A 696 -11.41 -9.13 -17.24
CA GLY A 696 -12.77 -9.62 -17.52
C GLY A 696 -13.62 -9.73 -16.27
N GLY A 697 -13.06 -9.37 -15.12
CA GLY A 697 -13.85 -9.18 -13.91
C GLY A 697 -14.89 -8.07 -14.09
N PRO A 698 -15.81 -7.96 -13.15
CA PRO A 698 -16.78 -6.89 -13.11
C PRO A 698 -16.06 -5.54 -13.29
N ASP A 699 -16.59 -4.67 -14.13
CA ASP A 699 -16.05 -3.32 -14.41
C ASP A 699 -14.68 -3.30 -15.12
N GLY A 700 -14.27 -4.41 -15.77
CA GLY A 700 -13.00 -4.48 -16.50
C GLY A 700 -11.76 -4.66 -15.62
N TYR A 701 -11.93 -4.85 -14.32
CA TYR A 701 -10.83 -5.13 -13.38
C TYR A 701 -10.27 -6.55 -13.54
N ALA A 702 -9.17 -6.82 -12.84
CA ALA A 702 -8.66 -8.17 -12.71
C ALA A 702 -9.72 -9.11 -12.09
N LEU A 703 -9.80 -10.35 -12.59
CA LEU A 703 -10.75 -11.36 -12.07
C LEU A 703 -10.62 -11.58 -10.57
N ARG A 704 -9.40 -11.43 -10.01
CA ARG A 704 -9.14 -11.60 -8.59
C ARG A 704 -10.01 -10.69 -7.67
N ARG A 705 -10.42 -9.53 -8.15
CA ARG A 705 -11.33 -8.65 -7.40
C ARG A 705 -12.77 -9.20 -7.32
N GLY A 706 -13.11 -10.11 -8.22
CA GLY A 706 -14.42 -10.77 -8.27
C GLY A 706 -14.51 -12.08 -7.50
N VAL A 707 -13.43 -12.57 -6.88
CA VAL A 707 -13.36 -13.92 -6.34
C VAL A 707 -12.68 -13.95 -4.98
N GLY A 708 -13.30 -14.64 -4.01
CA GLY A 708 -12.68 -15.06 -2.76
C GLY A 708 -12.01 -16.43 -2.91
N LEU A 709 -10.79 -16.59 -2.35
CA LEU A 709 -10.02 -17.84 -2.40
C LEU A 709 -9.95 -18.48 -1.03
N VAL A 710 -10.41 -19.72 -0.92
CA VAL A 710 -10.33 -20.53 0.30
C VAL A 710 -9.44 -21.75 0.04
N MET A 711 -8.53 -22.02 0.98
CA MET A 711 -7.61 -23.15 0.92
C MET A 711 -8.00 -24.22 1.94
N ARG A 712 -8.26 -25.46 1.49
CA ARG A 712 -8.40 -26.65 2.33
C ARG A 712 -7.22 -27.56 2.10
N ALA A 713 -6.31 -27.67 3.06
CA ALA A 713 -5.11 -28.46 2.87
C ALA A 713 -4.56 -29.11 4.16
N ALA A 714 -4.16 -30.38 4.04
CA ALA A 714 -3.44 -31.10 5.10
C ALA A 714 -2.00 -30.57 5.27
N GLY A 715 -1.43 -30.01 4.22
CA GLY A 715 -0.04 -29.54 4.19
C GLY A 715 0.18 -28.20 4.89
N ILE A 716 -0.84 -27.58 5.46
CA ILE A 716 -0.75 -26.40 6.32
C ILE A 716 -0.57 -26.88 7.75
N ARG A 717 0.68 -26.84 8.27
CA ARG A 717 1.12 -27.54 9.48
C ARG A 717 1.20 -26.65 10.72
N THR A 718 1.52 -25.38 10.52
CA THR A 718 1.83 -24.43 11.60
C THR A 718 1.23 -23.06 11.34
N LEU A 719 1.33 -22.16 12.32
CA LEU A 719 1.00 -20.74 12.15
C LEU A 719 1.82 -20.12 11.01
N HIS A 720 3.09 -20.50 10.87
CA HIS A 720 3.94 -20.03 9.77
C HIS A 720 3.37 -20.37 8.39
N ASP A 721 2.92 -21.61 8.19
CA ASP A 721 2.29 -22.04 6.94
C ASP A 721 0.98 -21.28 6.67
N ILE A 722 0.17 -21.01 7.73
CA ILE A 722 -1.07 -20.23 7.65
C ILE A 722 -0.75 -18.80 7.15
N VAL A 723 0.17 -18.12 7.81
CA VAL A 723 0.53 -16.72 7.47
C VAL A 723 1.10 -16.63 6.07
N LEU A 724 1.95 -17.58 5.66
CA LEU A 724 2.47 -17.66 4.29
C LEU A 724 1.33 -17.88 3.28
N THR A 725 0.39 -18.77 3.56
CA THR A 725 -0.73 -19.06 2.64
C THR A 725 -1.63 -17.82 2.46
N LEU A 726 -1.91 -17.09 3.55
CA LEU A 726 -2.61 -15.80 3.48
C LEU A 726 -1.81 -14.77 2.69
N GLY A 727 -0.52 -14.65 2.95
CA GLY A 727 0.38 -13.73 2.24
C GLY A 727 0.51 -14.03 0.74
N MET A 728 0.37 -15.30 0.34
CA MET A 728 0.40 -15.73 -1.06
C MET A 728 -0.94 -15.57 -1.78
N GLY A 729 -2.01 -15.15 -1.08
CA GLY A 729 -3.28 -14.73 -1.69
C GLY A 729 -4.51 -15.50 -1.25
N ALA A 730 -4.45 -16.39 -0.26
CA ALA A 730 -5.66 -16.97 0.31
C ALA A 730 -6.43 -15.93 1.15
N ASP A 731 -7.75 -15.94 1.05
CA ASP A 731 -8.64 -15.13 1.89
C ASP A 731 -9.16 -15.94 3.09
N GLY A 732 -9.14 -17.28 2.99
CA GLY A 732 -9.54 -18.18 4.07
C GLY A 732 -8.83 -19.52 4.02
N ILE A 733 -8.68 -20.16 5.16
CA ILE A 733 -7.89 -21.38 5.33
C ILE A 733 -8.62 -22.39 6.20
N CYS A 734 -8.63 -23.65 5.76
CA CYS A 734 -9.08 -24.82 6.54
C CYS A 734 -7.93 -25.82 6.66
N PRO A 735 -7.08 -25.74 7.69
CA PRO A 735 -5.99 -26.70 7.94
C PRO A 735 -6.55 -27.95 8.66
N TYR A 736 -7.37 -28.73 7.97
CA TYR A 736 -8.19 -29.78 8.56
C TYR A 736 -7.41 -30.85 9.35
N LEU A 737 -6.14 -31.09 8.98
CA LEU A 737 -5.30 -32.05 9.70
C LEU A 737 -4.86 -31.51 11.07
N GLN A 738 -4.64 -30.19 11.19
CA GLN A 738 -4.39 -29.57 12.49
C GLN A 738 -5.62 -29.71 13.42
N TRP A 739 -6.84 -29.59 12.84
CA TRP A 739 -8.08 -29.79 13.62
C TRP A 739 -8.15 -31.22 14.19
N GLU A 740 -7.81 -32.23 13.39
CA GLU A 740 -7.79 -33.61 13.84
C GLU A 740 -6.73 -33.89 14.93
N ILE A 741 -5.56 -33.24 14.83
CA ILE A 741 -4.52 -33.34 15.88
C ILE A 741 -5.04 -32.68 17.16
N ALA A 742 -5.65 -31.50 17.07
CA ALA A 742 -6.18 -30.80 18.22
C ALA A 742 -7.32 -31.52 18.93
N GLU A 743 -8.25 -32.12 18.17
CA GLU A 743 -9.33 -32.97 18.72
C GLU A 743 -8.79 -34.23 19.43
N ALA A 744 -7.68 -34.79 18.94
CA ALA A 744 -7.01 -35.90 19.58
C ALA A 744 -6.27 -35.51 20.88
N ALA A 745 -5.77 -34.28 20.96
CA ALA A 745 -5.00 -33.78 22.10
C ALA A 745 -5.91 -33.42 23.31
N SER A 746 -7.09 -32.78 23.06
CA SER A 746 -7.97 -32.29 24.13
C SER A 746 -9.43 -32.23 23.69
N PRO A 747 -10.38 -32.44 24.58
CA PRO A 747 -11.81 -32.25 24.31
C PRO A 747 -12.17 -30.83 23.87
N THR A 748 -11.41 -29.83 24.30
CA THR A 748 -11.54 -28.42 23.89
C THR A 748 -10.50 -28.02 22.84
N GLY A 749 -9.76 -29.01 22.32
CA GLY A 749 -8.57 -28.77 21.51
C GLY A 749 -8.84 -27.95 20.25
N LEU A 750 -9.94 -28.22 19.54
CA LEU A 750 -10.34 -27.45 18.36
C LEU A 750 -10.53 -25.96 18.68
N ALA A 751 -11.33 -25.65 19.70
CA ALA A 751 -11.62 -24.26 20.09
C ALA A 751 -10.36 -23.54 20.57
N ASN A 752 -9.54 -24.23 21.38
CA ASN A 752 -8.29 -23.70 21.89
C ASN A 752 -7.30 -23.43 20.76
N LEU A 753 -7.13 -24.36 19.82
CA LEU A 753 -6.18 -24.19 18.73
C LEU A 753 -6.59 -23.03 17.81
N ILE A 754 -7.87 -22.91 17.45
CA ILE A 754 -8.35 -21.81 16.64
C ILE A 754 -8.13 -20.45 17.34
N ALA A 755 -8.41 -20.38 18.65
CA ALA A 755 -8.17 -19.15 19.42
C ALA A 755 -6.69 -18.78 19.44
N ALA A 756 -5.79 -19.75 19.66
CA ALA A 756 -4.35 -19.55 19.64
C ALA A 756 -3.85 -19.09 18.25
N LEU A 757 -4.29 -19.76 17.17
CA LEU A 757 -3.90 -19.40 15.81
C LEU A 757 -4.47 -18.05 15.37
N THR A 758 -5.72 -17.71 15.74
CA THR A 758 -6.29 -16.37 15.44
C THR A 758 -5.45 -15.30 16.09
N LYS A 759 -5.06 -15.46 17.34
CA LYS A 759 -4.19 -14.54 18.04
C LYS A 759 -2.80 -14.44 17.42
N GLY A 760 -2.27 -15.55 16.91
CA GLY A 760 -0.99 -15.55 16.21
C GLY A 760 -1.03 -14.89 14.83
N ILE A 761 -2.19 -14.84 14.18
CA ILE A 761 -2.41 -14.09 12.93
C ILE A 761 -2.51 -12.59 13.21
N GLU A 762 -3.12 -12.18 14.36
CA GLU A 762 -3.18 -10.79 14.82
C GLU A 762 -1.78 -10.18 14.98
#